data_04ff0448d7786c5c8d45772e272930fb
#
_entry.id   04ff0448d7786c5c8d45772e272930fb
#
_cell.length_a   1.000
_cell.length_b   1.000
_cell.length_c   1.000
_cell.angle_alpha   90.00
_cell.angle_beta   90.00
_cell.angle_gamma   90.00
#
_symmetry.space_group_name_H-M   'P 1'
#
loop_
_entity.id
_entity.type
_entity.pdbx_description
1 polymer ?
#
loop_
_entity_poly.entity_id
_entity_poly.type
_entity_poly.pdbx_seq_one_letter_code
_entity_poly.pdbx_strand_id
1 'polypeptide(L)'
;MFTIGFPGGSKLKMKLATPSMTLPGLFIGMVLLGLQGCGGGSSQDPDPVVVDYPVAYVKRPITETTNTDIRVSQASEAGGDLYLKDFAAAGADEINLTGSVTDGEGDVRDISVSFDGSKLLFSLRLPLIEDAEPEDQPTWNIWEYDIPSQTLRRVIVSDITAEDGHDRFPYYLPDGRIVFSSTRQRLAKARLLDEGKPQYLAMERSVDEPAMVLHIMNSDGTGITQISFNRSHDFSPSVLANGQIVFSRWDNADGNNAIHLYRMNPDGTEMELLYGLNSHDTGTAGSTVQFLRPIEMPDGRILALLLPFDGTNEGGDLITIDTVTYVDNDQPTWDNMGLSGPAQSQATTLQVTTDGSLSRDGQLRSAYPLFDGTERMVISWNQCRALEDDTIVPCTEERLANPDTVPAPPLYSLYIYDGDEGTQQPIVKPQEGIIYTDAVVAVARTMPTIRHDKTAGIDLDPTLVSDKAGLLHIRSVYEFDGVDTADPDIATLADPSQTRADQRPARFLRLIKQVTIPDDDVLEFEGSAFGATSQFGMREVIGYTPIEPDGSVQVKVPANVPVSFSILDASGRRVGQPHGFWLQFRPGEVVTCGGCHEAGNPLTHGRLSAAPPSVNSGSTGSGLPFPNANPDYWSDFGETMAQTRNRIDCTAGACDPSMDLLFTDVWTDPAMREPDAAFSYRYADLGTAAPLSDAACAGDWNVLCRAVIHYEQHIHPLWALPRPVFDAMDNQIDDLTCTVCHDTDDNGETVVPDGQLDLSDGASEDEPDHFAAYRELLFTDFEQEVVDGLLVDRLVPQLDENGNQLYETDENGNLVLDADGNPIPLPDVPVPVPPSMQAGSASGGLFLGLFDAGGTHAGYLSDAEMKLIAEWLDIGAQYYNDPFMAPLDD
;
A
#
# COMPACT_ATOMS: atom_id res chain seq x y z
N MET A 1 -11.48 40.33 -34.86
CA MET A 1 -11.31 41.73 -35.26
C MET A 1 -12.24 42.56 -34.40
N PHE A 2 -11.78 42.99 -33.25
CA PHE A 2 -12.21 44.20 -32.54
C PHE A 2 -11.21 44.46 -31.43
N THR A 3 -10.42 45.46 -31.63
CA THR A 3 -9.40 46.02 -30.76
C THR A 3 -10.07 47.08 -29.88
N ILE A 4 -9.87 47.05 -28.57
CA ILE A 4 -10.07 48.22 -27.72
C ILE A 4 -8.81 48.40 -26.88
N GLY A 5 -8.20 49.59 -27.05
CA GLY A 5 -6.91 49.96 -26.53
C GLY A 5 -6.91 50.49 -25.11
N PHE A 6 -5.78 50.40 -24.51
CA PHE A 6 -5.39 51.10 -23.26
C PHE A 6 -4.92 52.51 -23.51
N PRO A 7 -4.98 53.41 -22.53
CA PRO A 7 -3.97 54.43 -22.41
C PRO A 7 -3.29 54.52 -21.05
N GLY A 8 -1.99 54.76 -21.09
CA GLY A 8 -1.19 55.70 -20.32
C GLY A 8 -0.54 55.11 -19.05
N GLY A 9 0.56 55.03 -19.04
CA GLY A 9 1.96 55.21 -18.86
C GLY A 9 2.35 56.12 -17.70
N SER A 10 3.35 55.66 -16.95
CA SER A 10 4.46 56.49 -16.52
C SER A 10 5.62 55.64 -15.98
N LYS A 11 6.75 55.79 -16.64
CA LYS A 11 8.05 55.27 -16.24
C LYS A 11 8.66 56.26 -15.23
N LEU A 12 9.05 55.77 -14.06
CA LEU A 12 9.96 56.49 -13.19
C LEU A 12 11.32 55.79 -13.22
N LYS A 13 12.28 56.47 -13.84
CA LYS A 13 13.70 56.16 -13.75
C LYS A 13 14.27 56.79 -12.49
N MET A 14 14.93 56.03 -11.64
CA MET A 14 15.77 56.54 -10.58
C MET A 14 17.24 56.22 -10.87
N LYS A 15 18.02 57.30 -10.94
CA LYS A 15 19.45 57.29 -11.21
C LYS A 15 20.26 56.87 -9.99
N LEU A 16 21.28 56.04 -10.23
CA LEU A 16 22.45 55.88 -9.34
C LEU A 16 23.22 57.22 -9.22
N ALA A 17 23.63 57.52 -8.01
CA ALA A 17 24.64 58.51 -7.74
C ALA A 17 25.68 57.93 -6.76
N THR A 18 26.85 57.71 -7.29
CA THR A 18 28.08 57.54 -6.50
C THR A 18 28.65 58.89 -6.10
N PRO A 19 29.31 59.01 -4.96
CA PRO A 19 30.40 59.96 -4.87
C PRO A 19 31.72 59.33 -4.49
N SER A 20 32.69 59.53 -5.34
CA SER A 20 34.13 59.43 -5.06
C SER A 20 34.60 60.55 -4.18
N MET A 21 35.48 60.29 -3.22
CA MET A 21 36.42 61.28 -2.72
C MET A 21 37.78 60.71 -2.35
N THR A 22 38.80 61.42 -2.81
CA THR A 22 40.23 61.16 -2.90
C THR A 22 40.98 61.44 -1.59
N LEU A 23 42.10 60.74 -1.50
CA LEU A 23 43.22 60.88 -0.55
C LEU A 23 43.80 62.35 -0.55
N PRO A 24 44.58 62.72 0.49
CA PRO A 24 46.03 62.49 0.38
C PRO A 24 46.73 62.08 1.65
N GLY A 25 47.83 61.43 1.42
CA GLY A 25 48.72 60.80 2.33
C GLY A 25 49.71 61.71 3.09
N LEU A 26 50.50 61.09 3.98
CA LEU A 26 51.87 61.48 4.24
C LEU A 26 52.68 60.31 4.86
N PHE A 27 53.88 60.15 4.31
CA PHE A 27 54.94 59.24 4.72
C PHE A 27 55.52 59.59 6.12
N ILE A 28 55.94 58.59 6.90
CA ILE A 28 57.23 58.53 7.59
C ILE A 28 57.57 57.08 7.91
N GLY A 29 58.62 56.58 7.39
CA GLY A 29 59.23 55.30 7.70
C GLY A 29 60.06 55.24 8.94
N MET A 30 60.11 54.06 9.52
CA MET A 30 61.28 53.68 10.36
C MET A 30 61.45 52.15 10.30
N VAL A 31 62.53 51.71 9.80
CA VAL A 31 63.10 50.37 9.77
C VAL A 31 63.55 49.96 11.18
N LEU A 32 63.16 48.79 11.66
CA LEU A 32 63.93 48.02 12.62
C LEU A 32 63.71 46.53 12.34
N LEU A 33 64.85 45.90 12.02
CA LEU A 33 65.05 44.49 11.94
C LEU A 33 64.94 43.83 13.34
N GLY A 34 64.38 42.66 13.37
CA GLY A 34 64.88 41.69 14.35
C GLY A 34 63.92 40.68 14.88
N LEU A 35 64.18 39.42 14.53
CA LEU A 35 63.86 38.17 15.18
C LEU A 35 62.62 37.45 14.72
N GLN A 36 62.80 36.43 13.89
CA GLN A 36 61.93 35.30 13.64
C GLN A 36 61.66 34.56 14.97
N GLY A 37 60.36 34.59 15.36
CA GLY A 37 59.78 33.61 16.25
C GLY A 37 58.75 32.88 15.48
N CYS A 38 58.96 31.56 15.23
CA CYS A 38 57.90 30.65 14.76
C CYS A 38 56.77 30.58 15.79
N GLY A 39 55.69 31.20 15.48
CA GLY A 39 54.44 31.18 16.22
C GLY A 39 53.35 31.52 15.24
N GLY A 40 53.06 30.58 14.33
CA GLY A 40 51.84 30.59 13.53
C GLY A 40 50.69 30.19 14.43
N GLY A 41 50.17 31.14 15.19
CA GLY A 41 48.81 31.05 15.71
C GLY A 41 47.91 31.57 14.63
N SER A 42 47.46 30.71 13.70
CA SER A 42 46.17 30.90 13.13
C SER A 42 45.21 30.86 14.31
N SER A 43 44.47 31.92 14.52
CA SER A 43 43.21 31.83 15.24
C SER A 43 42.36 30.92 14.37
N GLN A 44 42.54 29.61 14.52
CA GLN A 44 41.48 28.68 14.18
C GLN A 44 40.35 29.13 15.09
N ASP A 45 39.28 29.65 14.51
CA ASP A 45 37.98 29.59 15.16
C ASP A 45 37.81 28.17 15.68
N PRO A 46 37.36 27.98 16.94
CA PRO A 46 37.16 26.64 17.45
C PRO A 46 36.32 25.89 16.40
N ASP A 47 36.86 24.75 16.00
CA ASP A 47 36.21 23.90 15.01
C ASP A 47 34.73 23.79 15.38
N PRO A 48 33.76 24.27 14.56
CA PRO A 48 32.34 24.24 14.87
C PRO A 48 31.82 22.84 15.07
N VAL A 49 32.62 21.82 14.86
CA VAL A 49 32.28 20.40 14.91
C VAL A 49 32.17 19.84 16.35
N VAL A 50 32.66 20.52 17.37
CA VAL A 50 32.39 20.11 18.76
C VAL A 50 30.95 20.48 19.10
N VAL A 51 30.03 19.57 18.84
CA VAL A 51 28.62 19.75 19.20
C VAL A 51 28.49 19.46 20.69
N ASP A 52 28.20 20.48 21.46
CA ASP A 52 27.99 20.42 22.92
C ASP A 52 26.55 19.89 23.24
N TYR A 53 26.02 18.99 22.40
CA TYR A 53 24.70 18.42 22.60
C TYR A 53 24.81 16.98 23.03
N PRO A 54 23.91 16.50 23.94
CA PRO A 54 23.86 15.09 24.26
C PRO A 54 23.46 14.27 23.05
N VAL A 55 24.14 13.13 22.86
CA VAL A 55 23.84 12.15 21.79
C VAL A 55 23.37 10.87 22.43
N ALA A 56 22.14 10.46 22.11
CA ALA A 56 21.59 9.17 22.50
C ALA A 56 21.67 8.20 21.33
N TYR A 57 21.96 6.92 21.59
CA TYR A 57 22.09 5.90 20.55
C TYR A 57 21.89 4.50 21.11
N VAL A 58 21.55 3.56 20.24
CA VAL A 58 21.51 2.14 20.54
C VAL A 58 22.87 1.50 20.31
N LYS A 59 23.28 0.65 21.24
CA LYS A 59 24.44 -0.21 21.15
C LYS A 59 24.01 -1.65 21.37
N ARG A 60 24.27 -2.54 20.41
CA ARG A 60 23.88 -3.94 20.46
C ARG A 60 24.96 -4.86 19.91
N PRO A 61 25.04 -6.12 20.36
CA PRO A 61 25.87 -7.13 19.71
C PRO A 61 25.33 -7.49 18.34
N ILE A 62 26.20 -8.00 17.45
CA ILE A 62 25.78 -8.69 16.23
C ILE A 62 25.48 -10.14 16.62
N THR A 63 24.30 -10.65 16.26
CA THR A 63 23.96 -12.06 16.43
C THR A 63 24.02 -12.80 15.08
N GLU A 64 24.28 -14.08 15.10
CA GLU A 64 24.28 -14.92 13.89
C GLU A 64 22.88 -15.08 13.28
N THR A 65 21.85 -14.74 14.03
CA THR A 65 20.44 -14.87 13.66
C THR A 65 19.78 -13.54 13.32
N THR A 66 20.59 -12.50 13.03
CA THR A 66 20.04 -11.18 12.66
C THR A 66 19.12 -11.32 11.45
N ASN A 67 17.83 -11.06 11.65
CA ASN A 67 16.89 -10.94 10.55
C ASN A 67 17.17 -9.65 9.79
N THR A 68 17.42 -9.75 8.52
CA THR A 68 17.77 -8.61 7.64
C THR A 68 16.59 -8.10 6.84
N ASP A 69 15.45 -8.78 6.89
CA ASP A 69 14.24 -8.36 6.22
C ASP A 69 13.56 -7.22 7.00
N ILE A 70 13.49 -6.05 6.38
CA ILE A 70 12.91 -4.83 7.00
C ILE A 70 11.40 -4.93 7.24
N ARG A 71 10.74 -5.92 6.65
CA ARG A 71 9.31 -6.17 6.84
C ARG A 71 9.01 -6.92 8.14
N VAL A 72 10.00 -7.66 8.67
CA VAL A 72 9.88 -8.36 9.96
C VAL A 72 10.04 -7.35 11.09
N SER A 73 8.92 -6.79 11.54
CA SER A 73 8.88 -5.62 12.41
C SER A 73 8.99 -5.94 13.89
N GLN A 74 8.73 -7.19 14.30
CA GLN A 74 8.73 -7.64 15.70
C GLN A 74 10.03 -8.32 16.12
N ALA A 75 10.95 -8.56 15.20
CA ALA A 75 12.25 -9.16 15.49
C ALA A 75 12.97 -8.42 16.62
N SER A 76 13.56 -9.16 17.56
CA SER A 76 14.38 -8.65 18.65
C SER A 76 15.71 -9.38 18.73
N GLU A 77 16.73 -8.67 19.17
CA GLU A 77 18.07 -9.21 19.36
C GLU A 77 18.55 -8.87 20.77
N ALA A 78 18.87 -9.91 21.55
CA ALA A 78 19.31 -9.71 22.93
C ALA A 78 20.57 -8.84 23.04
N GLY A 79 20.63 -7.99 24.05
CA GLY A 79 21.79 -7.16 24.38
C GLY A 79 21.79 -5.77 23.78
N GLY A 80 20.66 -5.31 23.22
CA GLY A 80 20.48 -3.95 22.76
C GLY A 80 20.12 -2.98 23.90
N ASP A 81 20.96 -1.96 24.14
CA ASP A 81 20.74 -0.95 25.18
C ASP A 81 20.84 0.49 24.65
N LEU A 82 20.13 1.39 25.31
CA LEU A 82 20.21 2.84 25.09
C LEU A 82 21.36 3.45 25.85
N TYR A 83 22.21 4.17 25.16
CA TYR A 83 23.33 4.92 25.72
C TYR A 83 23.17 6.41 25.47
N LEU A 84 23.73 7.20 26.40
CA LEU A 84 23.79 8.66 26.30
C LEU A 84 25.25 9.12 26.51
N LYS A 85 25.68 10.05 25.66
CA LYS A 85 26.89 10.87 25.85
C LYS A 85 26.50 12.33 26.03
N ASP A 86 27.17 13.03 26.94
CA ASP A 86 26.87 14.45 27.19
C ASP A 86 27.20 15.35 25.99
N PHE A 87 28.11 14.92 25.12
CA PHE A 87 28.49 15.63 23.89
C PHE A 87 29.02 14.66 22.82
N ALA A 88 28.96 15.08 21.57
CA ALA A 88 29.30 14.27 20.41
C ALA A 88 30.82 14.15 20.20
N ALA A 89 31.54 13.47 21.08
CA ALA A 89 32.97 13.22 20.94
C ALA A 89 33.35 11.79 21.34
N ALA A 90 34.33 11.21 20.65
CA ALA A 90 34.79 9.84 20.91
C ALA A 90 35.37 9.65 22.30
N GLY A 91 35.85 10.72 22.94
CA GLY A 91 36.39 10.71 24.30
C GLY A 91 35.37 10.99 25.40
N ALA A 92 34.14 11.33 25.08
CA ALA A 92 33.07 11.54 26.07
C ALA A 92 32.68 10.20 26.72
N ASP A 93 32.40 10.24 28.03
CA ASP A 93 31.90 9.09 28.74
C ASP A 93 30.53 8.68 28.22
N GLU A 94 30.24 7.39 28.12
CA GLU A 94 28.92 6.85 27.77
C GLU A 94 28.21 6.32 29.03
N ILE A 95 26.92 6.59 29.13
CA ILE A 95 26.07 6.15 30.23
C ILE A 95 25.01 5.19 29.64
N ASN A 96 24.95 3.95 30.14
CA ASN A 96 23.87 3.02 29.81
C ASN A 96 22.59 3.43 30.56
N LEU A 97 21.54 3.81 29.85
CA LEU A 97 20.29 4.28 30.41
C LEU A 97 19.30 3.16 30.72
N THR A 98 19.39 2.03 30.03
CA THR A 98 18.41 0.94 30.06
C THR A 98 18.89 -0.33 30.73
N GLY A 99 20.19 -0.47 30.98
CA GLY A 99 20.78 -1.70 31.53
C GLY A 99 20.20 -2.15 32.89
N SER A 100 19.51 -1.27 33.63
CA SER A 100 18.81 -1.66 34.88
C SER A 100 17.48 -2.38 34.62
N VAL A 101 16.94 -2.35 33.40
CA VAL A 101 15.68 -3.01 33.02
C VAL A 101 15.88 -4.09 31.96
N THR A 102 16.89 -3.95 31.11
CA THR A 102 17.25 -4.96 30.11
C THR A 102 18.10 -6.08 30.64
N ASP A 103 18.81 -5.85 31.75
CA ASP A 103 19.83 -6.74 32.34
C ASP A 103 20.87 -7.25 31.31
N GLY A 104 21.04 -6.50 30.20
CA GLY A 104 21.91 -6.83 29.08
C GLY A 104 21.38 -7.94 28.14
N GLU A 105 20.12 -8.35 28.28
CA GLU A 105 19.45 -9.38 27.48
C GLU A 105 18.16 -8.87 26.82
N GLY A 106 17.75 -7.62 27.11
CA GLY A 106 16.65 -6.96 26.39
C GLY A 106 17.10 -6.38 25.06
N ASP A 107 16.20 -5.69 24.37
CA ASP A 107 16.49 -4.96 23.12
C ASP A 107 15.90 -3.56 23.14
N VAL A 108 16.60 -2.61 22.52
CA VAL A 108 16.16 -1.21 22.36
C VAL A 108 16.27 -0.79 20.90
N ARG A 109 15.26 -0.08 20.39
CA ARG A 109 15.21 0.43 19.02
C ARG A 109 14.45 1.77 18.92
N ASP A 110 14.49 2.40 17.75
CA ASP A 110 13.57 3.47 17.32
C ASP A 110 13.60 4.71 18.24
N ILE A 111 14.76 5.27 18.49
CA ILE A 111 14.89 6.44 19.36
C ILE A 111 14.34 7.69 18.66
N SER A 112 13.54 8.46 19.37
CA SER A 112 13.16 9.82 19.00
C SER A 112 13.35 10.79 20.17
N VAL A 113 13.42 12.09 19.87
CA VAL A 113 13.67 13.13 20.86
C VAL A 113 12.54 14.15 20.87
N SER A 114 12.19 14.67 22.05
CA SER A 114 11.21 15.74 22.20
C SER A 114 11.64 17.02 21.49
N PHE A 115 10.67 17.88 21.11
CA PHE A 115 10.97 19.11 20.39
C PHE A 115 11.82 20.10 21.21
N ASP A 116 11.77 20.03 22.52
CA ASP A 116 12.63 20.83 23.43
C ASP A 116 13.98 20.19 23.76
N GLY A 117 14.23 18.97 23.23
CA GLY A 117 15.46 18.24 23.42
C GLY A 117 15.64 17.63 24.83
N SER A 118 14.62 17.67 25.70
CA SER A 118 14.73 17.26 27.10
C SER A 118 14.43 15.78 27.36
N LYS A 119 13.76 15.09 26.41
CA LYS A 119 13.28 13.72 26.60
C LYS A 119 13.58 12.86 25.39
N LEU A 120 13.79 11.57 25.66
CA LEU A 120 13.94 10.51 24.67
C LEU A 120 12.77 9.56 24.76
N LEU A 121 12.18 9.22 23.62
CA LEU A 121 11.27 8.09 23.46
C LEU A 121 11.97 6.99 22.68
N PHE A 122 11.69 5.75 23.01
CA PHE A 122 12.24 4.60 22.32
C PHE A 122 11.39 3.35 22.55
N SER A 123 11.54 2.37 21.68
CA SER A 123 10.97 1.04 21.82
C SER A 123 11.93 0.19 22.65
N LEU A 124 11.41 -0.53 23.65
CA LEU A 124 12.19 -1.46 24.47
C LEU A 124 11.41 -2.75 24.65
N ARG A 125 12.05 -3.87 24.41
CA ARG A 125 11.60 -5.22 24.76
C ARG A 125 12.41 -5.73 25.92
N LEU A 126 11.72 -6.22 26.96
CA LEU A 126 12.38 -6.85 28.11
C LEU A 126 13.04 -8.16 27.70
N PRO A 127 13.99 -8.70 28.53
CA PRO A 127 14.58 -10.00 28.29
C PRO A 127 13.53 -11.08 28.04
N LEU A 128 13.79 -11.95 27.06
CA LEU A 128 12.91 -13.09 26.79
C LEU A 128 12.87 -14.02 27.99
N ILE A 129 11.73 -14.61 28.24
CA ILE A 129 11.51 -15.57 29.34
C ILE A 129 11.92 -16.97 28.83
N GLU A 130 12.87 -17.60 29.52
CA GLU A 130 13.36 -18.94 29.18
C GLU A 130 12.21 -19.95 29.25
N ASP A 131 12.06 -20.78 28.25
CA ASP A 131 11.02 -21.81 28.11
C ASP A 131 9.56 -21.30 28.10
N ALA A 132 9.31 -20.00 27.90
CA ALA A 132 7.96 -19.46 27.68
C ALA A 132 7.55 -19.61 26.21
N GLU A 133 6.26 -19.87 25.99
CA GLU A 133 5.67 -19.92 24.64
C GLU A 133 5.73 -18.51 23.99
N PRO A 134 5.67 -18.41 22.66
CA PRO A 134 5.77 -17.12 21.95
C PRO A 134 4.80 -16.04 22.44
N GLU A 135 3.56 -16.42 22.76
CA GLU A 135 2.51 -15.51 23.23
C GLU A 135 2.70 -15.02 24.66
N ASP A 136 3.52 -15.74 25.46
CA ASP A 136 3.90 -15.35 26.83
C ASP A 136 5.19 -14.53 26.89
N GLN A 137 5.84 -14.29 25.75
CA GLN A 137 7.05 -13.47 25.68
C GLN A 137 6.74 -11.97 25.84
N PRO A 138 7.64 -11.19 26.48
CA PRO A 138 7.46 -9.75 26.59
C PRO A 138 7.27 -9.08 25.23
N THR A 139 6.32 -8.15 25.12
CA THR A 139 6.11 -7.36 23.90
C THR A 139 7.05 -6.16 23.84
N TRP A 140 7.20 -5.58 22.64
CA TRP A 140 7.82 -4.28 22.48
C TRP A 140 6.94 -3.21 23.14
N ASN A 141 7.52 -2.34 23.97
CA ASN A 141 6.82 -1.27 24.67
C ASN A 141 7.54 0.07 24.49
N ILE A 142 6.79 1.17 24.60
CA ILE A 142 7.35 2.51 24.53
C ILE A 142 7.81 2.96 25.90
N TRP A 143 9.08 3.40 25.97
CA TRP A 143 9.71 3.95 27.15
C TRP A 143 10.14 5.38 26.92
N GLU A 144 10.19 6.16 28.00
CA GLU A 144 10.63 7.56 28.02
C GLU A 144 11.76 7.73 29.02
N TYR A 145 12.81 8.43 28.62
CA TYR A 145 13.87 8.89 29.51
C TYR A 145 13.87 10.41 29.54
N ASP A 146 13.70 10.99 30.71
CA ASP A 146 13.78 12.44 30.95
C ASP A 146 15.23 12.80 31.36
N ILE A 147 15.93 13.52 30.49
CA ILE A 147 17.36 13.82 30.63
C ILE A 147 17.62 14.70 31.88
N PRO A 148 16.90 15.81 32.13
CA PRO A 148 17.11 16.65 33.30
C PRO A 148 16.91 15.94 34.63
N SER A 149 15.88 15.11 34.74
CA SER A 149 15.57 14.39 36.00
C SER A 149 16.23 13.02 36.08
N GLN A 150 16.87 12.55 35.00
CA GLN A 150 17.46 11.20 34.87
C GLN A 150 16.47 10.10 35.24
N THR A 151 15.21 10.22 34.78
CA THR A 151 14.12 9.29 35.10
C THR A 151 13.77 8.47 33.88
N LEU A 152 13.86 7.15 34.04
CA LEU A 152 13.40 6.15 33.07
C LEU A 152 12.02 5.65 33.47
N ARG A 153 11.08 5.60 32.51
CA ARG A 153 9.75 5.03 32.74
C ARG A 153 9.18 4.37 31.50
N ARG A 154 8.39 3.32 31.68
CA ARG A 154 7.51 2.84 30.63
C ARG A 154 6.33 3.81 30.49
N VAL A 155 5.97 4.18 29.24
CA VAL A 155 4.90 5.18 29.00
C VAL A 155 3.55 4.60 29.35
N ILE A 156 3.22 3.38 28.92
CA ILE A 156 1.99 2.66 29.29
C ILE A 156 2.22 1.95 30.62
N VAL A 157 1.68 2.51 31.68
CA VAL A 157 1.94 2.05 33.06
C VAL A 157 1.29 0.71 33.38
N SER A 158 0.09 0.44 32.83
CA SER A 158 -0.64 -0.81 33.05
C SER A 158 0.01 -1.98 32.30
N ASP A 159 0.43 -3.03 33.00
CA ASP A 159 1.00 -4.24 32.36
C ASP A 159 0.03 -4.85 31.37
N ILE A 160 -1.23 -5.06 31.75
CA ILE A 160 -2.26 -5.61 30.84
C ILE A 160 -2.40 -4.79 29.58
N THR A 161 -2.30 -3.46 29.69
CA THR A 161 -2.41 -2.59 28.51
C THR A 161 -1.12 -2.57 27.72
N ALA A 162 0.02 -2.67 28.35
CA ALA A 162 1.33 -2.69 27.71
C ALA A 162 1.53 -3.98 26.86
N GLU A 163 1.13 -5.11 27.40
CA GLU A 163 1.27 -6.42 26.73
C GLU A 163 0.11 -6.74 25.74
N ASP A 164 -0.83 -5.81 25.50
CA ASP A 164 -1.91 -5.98 24.49
C ASP A 164 -1.41 -5.95 23.02
N GLY A 165 -0.13 -5.67 22.81
CA GLY A 165 0.52 -5.69 21.50
C GLY A 165 1.90 -5.07 21.50
N HIS A 166 2.65 -5.32 20.44
CA HIS A 166 3.96 -4.73 20.19
C HIS A 166 3.82 -3.26 19.80
N ASP A 167 4.52 -2.37 20.50
CA ASP A 167 4.55 -0.93 20.24
C ASP A 167 5.95 -0.51 19.79
N ARG A 168 6.07 0.06 18.59
CA ARG A 168 7.35 0.45 17.99
C ARG A 168 7.29 1.84 17.37
N PHE A 169 8.45 2.40 17.02
CA PHE A 169 8.62 3.66 16.28
C PHE A 169 7.90 4.85 16.93
N PRO A 170 8.10 5.13 18.23
CA PRO A 170 7.42 6.24 18.90
C PRO A 170 7.95 7.60 18.46
N TYR A 171 7.06 8.59 18.35
CA TYR A 171 7.41 9.96 18.03
C TYR A 171 6.47 10.95 18.72
N TYR A 172 7.04 12.08 19.23
CA TYR A 172 6.21 13.12 19.85
C TYR A 172 5.43 13.93 18.81
N LEU A 173 4.17 14.18 19.09
CA LEU A 173 3.35 15.16 18.36
C LEU A 173 3.50 16.56 18.98
N PRO A 174 3.29 17.65 18.20
CA PRO A 174 3.42 19.01 18.69
C PRO A 174 2.44 19.38 19.82
N ASP A 175 1.33 18.68 19.94
CA ASP A 175 0.34 18.85 21.01
C ASP A 175 0.66 18.06 22.29
N GLY A 176 1.77 17.33 22.31
CA GLY A 176 2.24 16.53 23.44
C GLY A 176 1.75 15.09 23.46
N ARG A 177 0.94 14.66 22.48
CA ARG A 177 0.61 13.24 22.29
C ARG A 177 1.83 12.50 21.68
N ILE A 178 1.72 11.18 21.63
CA ILE A 178 2.72 10.29 21.03
C ILE A 178 2.05 9.52 19.89
N VAL A 179 2.66 9.50 18.70
CA VAL A 179 2.32 8.60 17.61
C VAL A 179 3.28 7.41 17.63
N PHE A 180 2.79 6.23 17.28
CA PHE A 180 3.60 5.00 17.25
C PHE A 180 2.94 3.93 16.38
N SER A 181 3.72 2.98 15.90
CA SER A 181 3.23 1.79 15.22
C SER A 181 2.93 0.70 16.22
N SER A 182 1.83 -0.02 16.02
CA SER A 182 1.45 -1.08 16.97
C SER A 182 0.65 -2.18 16.32
N THR A 183 0.83 -3.41 16.82
CA THR A 183 0.00 -4.57 16.46
C THR A 183 -1.33 -4.61 17.21
N ARG A 184 -1.62 -3.67 18.13
CA ARG A 184 -2.87 -3.63 18.92
C ARG A 184 -4.14 -3.65 18.09
N GLN A 185 -4.15 -3.00 16.95
CA GLN A 185 -5.25 -2.96 15.98
C GLN A 185 -6.63 -2.74 16.61
N ARG A 186 -6.71 -1.86 17.62
CA ARG A 186 -7.89 -1.75 18.51
C ARG A 186 -9.21 -1.51 17.78
N LEU A 187 -9.24 -0.61 16.80
CA LEU A 187 -10.47 -0.33 16.05
C LEU A 187 -10.78 -1.42 15.03
N ALA A 188 -9.75 -2.06 14.46
CA ALA A 188 -9.94 -3.23 13.61
C ALA A 188 -10.54 -4.41 14.38
N LYS A 189 -10.02 -4.73 15.57
CA LYS A 189 -10.62 -5.74 16.48
C LYS A 189 -12.06 -5.40 16.88
N ALA A 190 -12.34 -4.13 17.18
CA ALA A 190 -13.71 -3.70 17.48
C ALA A 190 -14.65 -3.87 16.28
N ARG A 191 -14.14 -3.67 15.05
CA ARG A 191 -14.90 -3.91 13.82
C ARG A 191 -15.24 -5.38 13.64
N LEU A 192 -14.33 -6.30 13.91
CA LEU A 192 -14.61 -7.74 13.88
C LEU A 192 -15.75 -8.12 14.82
N LEU A 193 -15.75 -7.56 16.04
CA LEU A 193 -16.83 -7.77 17.00
C LEU A 193 -18.18 -7.21 16.49
N ASP A 194 -18.19 -6.01 15.91
CA ASP A 194 -19.39 -5.43 15.29
C ASP A 194 -19.91 -6.32 14.14
N GLU A 195 -19.03 -7.01 13.44
CA GLU A 195 -19.34 -7.98 12.37
C GLU A 195 -19.75 -9.37 12.88
N GLY A 196 -19.74 -9.59 14.21
CA GLY A 196 -20.07 -10.89 14.82
C GLY A 196 -18.95 -11.93 14.73
N LYS A 197 -17.75 -11.51 14.39
CA LYS A 197 -16.55 -12.36 14.31
C LYS A 197 -15.78 -12.34 15.63
N PRO A 198 -14.96 -13.37 15.94
CA PRO A 198 -13.98 -13.31 17.02
C PRO A 198 -13.07 -12.09 16.87
N GLN A 199 -12.51 -11.62 17.98
CA GLN A 199 -11.48 -10.58 17.95
C GLN A 199 -10.10 -11.21 17.88
N TYR A 200 -9.37 -10.89 16.84
CA TYR A 200 -8.00 -11.34 16.61
C TYR A 200 -7.17 -10.23 15.95
N LEU A 201 -5.86 -10.44 15.89
CA LEU A 201 -4.95 -9.57 15.16
C LEU A 201 -4.94 -9.95 13.67
N ALA A 202 -5.05 -8.98 12.79
CA ALA A 202 -4.92 -9.19 11.36
C ALA A 202 -3.45 -9.48 11.02
N MET A 203 -3.20 -10.62 10.37
CA MET A 203 -1.87 -11.06 9.97
C MET A 203 -1.46 -10.47 8.62
N GLU A 204 -0.21 -10.10 8.51
CA GLU A 204 0.50 -9.91 7.25
C GLU A 204 1.22 -11.21 6.89
N ARG A 205 0.65 -11.97 5.97
CA ARG A 205 1.05 -13.35 5.67
C ARG A 205 2.40 -13.49 4.94
N SER A 206 2.90 -12.43 4.32
CA SER A 206 4.18 -12.51 3.59
C SER A 206 5.38 -12.63 4.52
N VAL A 207 5.24 -12.19 5.77
CA VAL A 207 6.28 -12.24 6.81
C VAL A 207 5.79 -12.92 8.09
N ASP A 208 4.56 -13.40 8.09
CA ASP A 208 3.96 -14.14 9.19
C ASP A 208 3.98 -13.38 10.53
N GLU A 209 3.58 -12.12 10.47
CA GLU A 209 3.49 -11.22 11.62
C GLU A 209 2.17 -10.46 11.66
N PRO A 210 1.62 -10.14 12.86
CA PRO A 210 0.51 -9.19 12.98
C PRO A 210 0.87 -7.83 12.36
N ALA A 211 -0.03 -7.30 11.53
CA ALA A 211 0.16 -6.03 10.86
C ALA A 211 0.33 -4.89 11.87
N MET A 212 1.41 -4.12 11.75
CA MET A 212 1.64 -2.90 12.52
C MET A 212 0.97 -1.71 11.87
N VAL A 213 0.13 -1.00 12.60
CA VAL A 213 -0.57 0.20 12.13
C VAL A 213 -0.41 1.35 13.13
N LEU A 214 -0.59 2.58 12.65
CA LEU A 214 -0.35 3.76 13.49
C LEU A 214 -1.44 3.95 14.54
N HIS A 215 -0.97 4.27 15.73
CA HIS A 215 -1.77 4.65 16.89
C HIS A 215 -1.28 5.98 17.47
N ILE A 216 -2.14 6.66 18.19
CA ILE A 216 -1.77 7.80 19.04
C ILE A 216 -2.18 7.53 20.49
N MET A 217 -1.46 8.15 21.41
CA MET A 217 -1.79 8.15 22.84
C MET A 217 -1.40 9.46 23.50
N ASN A 218 -1.96 9.72 24.67
CA ASN A 218 -1.49 10.80 25.53
C ASN A 218 -0.08 10.50 26.06
N SER A 219 0.67 11.52 26.45
CA SER A 219 2.03 11.37 27.00
C SER A 219 2.11 10.57 28.30
N ASP A 220 0.99 10.29 28.94
CA ASP A 220 0.88 9.43 30.14
C ASP A 220 0.50 7.97 29.80
N GLY A 221 0.43 7.61 28.51
CA GLY A 221 0.09 6.27 28.04
C GLY A 221 -1.41 5.96 28.00
N THR A 222 -2.25 6.95 28.25
CA THR A 222 -3.73 6.79 28.17
C THR A 222 -4.26 7.20 26.79
N GLY A 223 -5.54 6.92 26.53
CA GLY A 223 -6.22 7.39 25.32
C GLY A 223 -5.69 6.79 24.02
N ILE A 224 -5.21 5.56 24.07
CA ILE A 224 -4.67 4.86 22.89
C ILE A 224 -5.76 4.70 21.83
N THR A 225 -5.53 5.21 20.62
CA THR A 225 -6.47 5.18 19.50
C THR A 225 -5.74 4.84 18.20
N GLN A 226 -6.28 3.91 17.44
CA GLN A 226 -5.80 3.56 16.10
C GLN A 226 -6.16 4.66 15.10
N ILE A 227 -5.22 5.09 14.27
CA ILE A 227 -5.40 6.16 13.29
C ILE A 227 -5.12 5.75 11.85
N SER A 228 -4.47 4.60 11.61
CA SER A 228 -4.32 4.05 10.26
C SER A 228 -4.85 2.63 10.16
N PHE A 229 -5.28 2.26 8.94
CA PHE A 229 -5.88 0.97 8.62
C PHE A 229 -5.21 0.45 7.36
N ASN A 230 -4.38 -0.55 7.52
CA ASN A 230 -3.63 -1.18 6.46
C ASN A 230 -3.70 -2.71 6.60
N ARG A 231 -3.50 -3.40 5.51
CA ARG A 231 -3.32 -4.84 5.47
C ARG A 231 -1.94 -5.25 5.99
N SER A 232 -0.94 -4.43 5.67
CA SER A 232 0.46 -4.66 6.00
C SER A 232 0.94 -3.61 7.00
N HIS A 233 2.21 -3.23 7.00
CA HIS A 233 2.76 -2.35 8.02
C HIS A 233 2.71 -0.87 7.64
N ASP A 234 2.39 -0.04 8.64
CA ASP A 234 2.63 1.40 8.67
C ASP A 234 3.65 1.66 9.77
N PHE A 235 4.85 2.17 9.45
CA PHE A 235 5.93 2.30 10.41
C PHE A 235 6.78 3.56 10.22
N SER A 236 7.68 3.80 11.19
CA SER A 236 8.61 4.93 11.24
C SER A 236 7.92 6.29 11.07
N PRO A 237 6.86 6.62 11.84
CA PRO A 237 6.23 7.93 11.75
C PRO A 237 7.17 9.02 12.26
N SER A 238 7.11 10.20 11.61
CA SER A 238 7.67 11.46 12.10
C SER A 238 6.70 12.61 11.83
N VAL A 239 7.05 13.85 12.17
CA VAL A 239 6.13 14.98 12.04
C VAL A 239 6.73 16.05 11.14
N LEU A 240 5.95 16.46 10.14
CA LEU A 240 6.28 17.57 9.23
C LEU A 240 6.09 18.93 9.91
N ALA A 241 6.75 19.97 9.42
CA ALA A 241 6.64 21.35 9.92
C ALA A 241 5.19 21.87 9.90
N ASN A 242 4.36 21.38 8.97
CA ASN A 242 2.94 21.70 8.90
C ASN A 242 2.08 20.92 9.93
N GLY A 243 2.67 20.04 10.73
CA GLY A 243 2.01 19.25 11.77
C GLY A 243 1.36 17.95 11.31
N GLN A 244 1.49 17.57 10.04
CA GLN A 244 1.07 16.25 9.57
C GLN A 244 2.08 15.19 9.99
N ILE A 245 1.62 13.96 10.14
CA ILE A 245 2.46 12.77 10.31
C ILE A 245 2.90 12.31 8.92
N VAL A 246 4.20 12.10 8.72
CA VAL A 246 4.77 11.38 7.57
C VAL A 246 5.25 10.01 8.05
N PHE A 247 5.06 8.98 7.25
CA PHE A 247 5.40 7.61 7.63
C PHE A 247 5.67 6.73 6.42
N SER A 248 6.32 5.61 6.64
CA SER A 248 6.52 4.56 5.65
C SER A 248 5.34 3.60 5.70
N ARG A 249 4.68 3.35 4.55
CA ARG A 249 3.58 2.41 4.41
C ARG A 249 3.92 1.33 3.42
N TRP A 250 3.83 0.09 3.87
CA TRP A 250 3.97 -1.06 2.99
C TRP A 250 2.62 -1.36 2.34
N ASP A 251 2.54 -1.10 1.04
CA ASP A 251 1.42 -1.48 0.20
C ASP A 251 1.70 -2.85 -0.42
N ASN A 252 0.98 -3.87 0.08
CA ASN A 252 1.09 -5.25 -0.37
C ASN A 252 -0.30 -5.75 -0.82
N ALA A 253 -0.71 -5.33 -2.02
CA ALA A 253 -2.02 -5.65 -2.59
C ALA A 253 -1.99 -5.56 -4.12
N ASP A 254 -2.80 -6.37 -4.81
CA ASP A 254 -3.02 -6.31 -6.27
C ASP A 254 -1.75 -6.31 -7.12
N GLY A 255 -0.71 -7.04 -6.67
CA GLY A 255 0.59 -7.08 -7.33
C GLY A 255 1.54 -5.94 -6.93
N ASN A 256 1.09 -4.98 -6.12
CA ASN A 256 1.98 -4.03 -5.46
C ASN A 256 2.65 -4.72 -4.28
N ASN A 257 3.95 -4.48 -4.13
CA ASN A 257 4.74 -4.91 -2.98
C ASN A 257 5.87 -3.90 -2.80
N ALA A 258 5.55 -2.76 -2.16
CA ALA A 258 6.49 -1.66 -2.04
C ALA A 258 6.18 -0.79 -0.81
N ILE A 259 7.22 -0.16 -0.26
CA ILE A 259 7.10 0.75 0.88
C ILE A 259 7.24 2.18 0.37
N HIS A 260 6.12 2.90 0.41
CA HIS A 260 6.00 4.29 -0.01
C HIS A 260 6.00 5.25 1.19
N LEU A 261 6.13 6.54 0.93
CA LEU A 261 5.91 7.58 1.93
C LEU A 261 4.50 8.11 1.84
N TYR A 262 3.80 8.10 2.97
CA TYR A 262 2.46 8.67 3.14
C TYR A 262 2.48 9.80 4.15
N ARG A 263 1.45 10.65 4.11
CA ARG A 263 1.18 11.63 5.16
C ARG A 263 -0.30 11.64 5.53
N MET A 264 -0.60 12.07 6.77
CA MET A 264 -1.96 12.24 7.27
C MET A 264 -2.00 13.22 8.45
N ASN A 265 -3.19 13.67 8.84
CA ASN A 265 -3.39 14.41 10.07
C ASN A 265 -3.24 13.51 11.31
N PRO A 266 -2.95 14.08 12.50
CA PRO A 266 -2.84 13.29 13.74
C PRO A 266 -4.09 12.50 14.13
N ASP A 267 -5.27 12.88 13.65
CA ASP A 267 -6.51 12.14 13.85
C ASP A 267 -6.77 11.04 12.79
N GLY A 268 -5.82 10.84 11.87
CA GLY A 268 -5.90 9.87 10.77
C GLY A 268 -6.68 10.33 9.55
N THR A 269 -7.17 11.58 9.53
CA THR A 269 -7.82 12.16 8.34
C THR A 269 -6.81 12.66 7.31
N GLU A 270 -7.27 12.87 6.07
CA GLU A 270 -6.45 13.38 4.96
C GLU A 270 -5.21 12.52 4.71
N MET A 271 -5.36 11.20 4.81
CA MET A 271 -4.29 10.29 4.42
C MET A 271 -4.13 10.30 2.92
N GLU A 272 -2.90 10.58 2.47
CA GLU A 272 -2.54 10.56 1.05
C GLU A 272 -1.13 10.06 0.82
N LEU A 273 -0.88 9.48 -0.34
CA LEU A 273 0.45 9.13 -0.81
C LEU A 273 1.27 10.42 -0.98
N LEU A 274 2.44 10.49 -0.35
CA LEU A 274 3.32 11.65 -0.44
C LEU A 274 4.35 11.49 -1.56
N TYR A 275 4.98 10.31 -1.65
CA TYR A 275 6.08 10.05 -2.59
C TYR A 275 6.34 8.55 -2.77
N GLY A 276 6.74 8.15 -3.97
CA GLY A 276 7.43 6.89 -4.21
C GLY A 276 6.70 5.88 -5.10
N LEU A 277 5.47 6.18 -5.57
CA LEU A 277 4.70 5.23 -6.38
C LEU A 277 5.49 4.68 -7.59
N ASN A 278 6.18 5.56 -8.32
CA ASN A 278 6.95 5.21 -9.52
C ASN A 278 8.46 5.46 -9.33
N SER A 279 8.98 5.32 -8.11
CA SER A 279 10.37 5.67 -7.80
C SER A 279 11.17 4.53 -7.17
N HIS A 280 10.65 3.29 -7.23
CA HIS A 280 11.31 2.14 -6.61
C HIS A 280 12.48 1.57 -7.43
N ASP A 281 12.64 1.97 -8.67
CA ASP A 281 13.75 1.59 -9.55
C ASP A 281 14.93 2.56 -9.49
N THR A 282 14.96 3.43 -8.47
CA THR A 282 16.01 4.46 -8.29
C THR A 282 17.25 3.95 -7.57
N GLY A 283 17.31 2.68 -7.22
CA GLY A 283 18.49 2.05 -6.65
C GLY A 283 19.66 1.91 -7.64
N THR A 284 20.76 1.38 -7.16
CA THR A 284 21.98 1.16 -7.96
C THR A 284 21.67 0.31 -9.18
N ALA A 285 22.04 0.81 -10.36
CA ALA A 285 21.78 0.18 -11.65
C ALA A 285 20.28 -0.14 -11.91
N GLY A 286 19.36 0.59 -11.29
CA GLY A 286 17.92 0.36 -11.40
C GLY A 286 17.40 -0.74 -10.48
N SER A 287 18.13 -1.08 -9.41
CA SER A 287 17.65 -2.05 -8.42
C SER A 287 16.44 -1.51 -7.65
N THR A 288 15.58 -2.44 -7.23
CA THR A 288 14.38 -2.10 -6.46
C THR A 288 14.74 -1.71 -5.04
N VAL A 289 14.24 -0.56 -4.61
CA VAL A 289 14.50 0.03 -3.28
C VAL A 289 13.21 0.47 -2.61
N GLN A 290 13.29 0.64 -1.28
CA GLN A 290 12.21 1.04 -0.40
C GLN A 290 12.55 2.34 0.33
N PHE A 291 11.54 3.13 0.73
CA PHE A 291 11.71 4.41 1.41
C PHE A 291 11.35 4.28 2.89
N LEU A 292 12.36 4.44 3.75
CA LEU A 292 12.21 4.21 5.20
C LEU A 292 12.68 5.41 6.03
N ARG A 293 12.18 5.47 7.27
CA ARG A 293 12.58 6.43 8.30
C ARG A 293 12.54 7.89 7.82
N PRO A 294 11.41 8.38 7.29
CA PRO A 294 11.31 9.74 6.78
C PRO A 294 11.47 10.78 7.92
N ILE A 295 12.32 11.78 7.73
CA ILE A 295 12.49 12.92 8.62
C ILE A 295 12.53 14.19 7.78
N GLU A 296 11.68 15.19 8.09
CA GLU A 296 11.76 16.47 7.41
C GLU A 296 12.99 17.27 7.85
N MET A 297 13.77 17.70 6.89
CA MET A 297 14.95 18.53 7.05
C MET A 297 14.56 20.00 7.27
N PRO A 298 15.45 20.85 7.82
CA PRO A 298 15.17 22.28 7.99
C PRO A 298 14.81 23.02 6.70
N ASP A 299 15.23 22.54 5.55
CA ASP A 299 14.93 23.10 4.23
C ASP A 299 13.61 22.59 3.62
N GLY A 300 12.90 21.68 4.31
CA GLY A 300 11.61 21.12 3.90
C GLY A 300 11.73 19.86 3.03
N ARG A 301 12.94 19.41 2.69
CA ARG A 301 13.12 18.10 2.03
C ARG A 301 12.97 16.97 3.05
N ILE A 302 12.64 15.78 2.57
CA ILE A 302 12.55 14.57 3.40
C ILE A 302 13.85 13.79 3.31
N LEU A 303 14.55 13.62 4.43
CA LEU A 303 15.63 12.66 4.55
C LEU A 303 15.01 11.27 4.68
N ALA A 304 15.48 10.31 3.89
CA ALA A 304 15.01 8.93 3.93
C ALA A 304 16.17 7.94 3.75
N LEU A 305 16.01 6.75 4.31
CA LEU A 305 16.89 5.61 4.09
C LEU A 305 16.36 4.82 2.89
N LEU A 306 17.22 4.53 1.93
CA LEU A 306 16.96 3.84 0.68
C LEU A 306 17.65 2.49 0.68
N LEU A 307 16.89 1.38 0.71
CA LEU A 307 17.46 0.03 0.73
C LEU A 307 16.45 -0.99 0.16
N PRO A 308 16.90 -2.20 -0.26
CA PRO A 308 16.01 -3.29 -0.64
C PRO A 308 15.27 -3.86 0.58
N PHE A 309 14.33 -4.79 0.37
CA PHE A 309 13.61 -5.43 1.48
C PHE A 309 14.55 -6.19 2.43
N ASP A 310 15.53 -6.88 1.89
CA ASP A 310 16.47 -7.70 2.68
C ASP A 310 17.90 -7.69 2.10
N GLY A 311 18.80 -8.45 2.74
CA GLY A 311 20.14 -8.74 2.20
C GLY A 311 21.20 -7.67 2.51
N THR A 312 20.89 -6.61 3.25
CA THR A 312 21.82 -5.50 3.50
C THR A 312 22.12 -5.23 4.98
N ASN A 313 21.74 -6.11 5.90
CA ASN A 313 21.83 -5.89 7.34
C ASN A 313 21.19 -4.55 7.79
N GLU A 314 20.01 -4.24 7.25
CA GLU A 314 19.29 -2.97 7.41
C GLU A 314 20.12 -1.74 6.98
N GLY A 315 21.12 -1.91 6.14
CA GLY A 315 21.95 -0.84 5.62
C GLY A 315 21.60 -0.46 4.19
N GLY A 316 21.69 0.80 3.87
CA GLY A 316 21.38 1.35 2.56
C GLY A 316 22.03 2.69 2.33
N ASP A 317 21.46 3.46 1.43
CA ASP A 317 21.87 4.81 1.10
C ASP A 317 20.98 5.85 1.76
N LEU A 318 21.50 7.04 2.01
CA LEU A 318 20.74 8.17 2.52
C LEU A 318 20.46 9.16 1.40
N ILE A 319 19.20 9.47 1.21
CA ILE A 319 18.75 10.45 0.21
C ILE A 319 17.94 11.56 0.86
N THR A 320 17.91 12.71 0.20
CA THR A 320 16.93 13.75 0.47
C THR A 320 15.96 13.84 -0.70
N ILE A 321 14.68 14.01 -0.43
CA ILE A 321 13.60 14.01 -1.41
C ILE A 321 12.88 15.36 -1.37
N ASP A 322 12.77 16.03 -2.50
CA ASP A 322 11.91 17.21 -2.66
C ASP A 322 10.46 16.77 -2.92
N THR A 323 9.70 16.60 -1.86
CA THR A 323 8.28 16.27 -1.93
C THR A 323 7.37 17.48 -2.12
N VAL A 324 7.89 18.70 -2.11
CA VAL A 324 7.13 19.93 -2.33
C VAL A 324 6.87 20.14 -3.81
N THR A 325 7.90 19.97 -4.62
CA THR A 325 7.83 20.22 -6.06
C THR A 325 7.66 18.96 -6.90
N TYR A 326 7.87 17.77 -6.30
CA TYR A 326 7.77 16.48 -6.98
C TYR A 326 6.83 15.52 -6.25
N VAL A 327 6.28 14.58 -7.01
CA VAL A 327 5.47 13.45 -6.53
C VAL A 327 6.21 12.13 -6.65
N ASP A 328 7.06 12.01 -7.64
CA ASP A 328 7.98 10.91 -7.90
C ASP A 328 9.33 11.45 -8.38
N ASN A 329 10.34 10.60 -8.49
CA ASN A 329 11.69 11.05 -8.77
C ASN A 329 11.81 11.95 -10.00
N ASP A 330 11.13 11.61 -11.06
CA ASP A 330 11.18 12.33 -12.33
C ASP A 330 9.89 13.08 -12.66
N GLN A 331 8.92 13.06 -11.72
CA GLN A 331 7.59 13.64 -11.94
C GLN A 331 7.35 14.85 -11.01
N PRO A 332 7.34 16.06 -11.55
CA PRO A 332 6.96 17.26 -10.79
C PRO A 332 5.45 17.29 -10.50
N THR A 333 5.06 18.04 -9.47
CA THR A 333 3.65 18.38 -9.20
C THR A 333 3.08 19.21 -10.35
N TRP A 334 1.74 19.23 -10.50
CA TRP A 334 1.07 19.99 -11.56
C TRP A 334 1.50 21.47 -11.62
N ASP A 335 1.59 22.14 -10.48
CA ASP A 335 1.99 23.54 -10.41
C ASP A 335 3.45 23.79 -10.81
N ASN A 336 4.26 22.75 -10.84
CA ASN A 336 5.68 22.76 -11.16
C ASN A 336 6.00 22.05 -12.49
N MET A 337 5.00 21.79 -13.33
CA MET A 337 5.17 21.16 -14.63
C MET A 337 6.19 21.92 -15.48
N GLY A 338 7.18 21.19 -15.99
CA GLY A 338 8.29 21.75 -16.75
C GLY A 338 9.61 21.84 -15.97
N LEU A 339 9.62 21.55 -14.66
CA LEU A 339 10.87 21.23 -13.96
C LEU A 339 11.44 19.93 -14.50
N SER A 340 12.75 19.83 -14.53
CA SER A 340 13.48 18.63 -14.93
C SER A 340 14.59 18.38 -13.92
N GLY A 341 14.81 17.12 -13.65
CA GLY A 341 15.79 16.65 -12.69
C GLY A 341 15.15 15.75 -11.63
N PRO A 342 15.95 14.96 -10.92
CA PRO A 342 15.41 14.05 -9.93
C PRO A 342 14.93 14.80 -8.68
N ALA A 343 13.82 14.32 -8.09
CA ALA A 343 13.38 14.72 -6.76
C ALA A 343 14.37 14.29 -5.68
N GLN A 344 15.04 13.17 -5.92
CA GLN A 344 16.03 12.59 -5.03
C GLN A 344 17.39 13.25 -5.22
N SER A 345 18.09 13.47 -4.12
CA SER A 345 19.48 13.87 -4.08
C SER A 345 20.21 13.05 -3.02
N GLN A 346 21.47 12.74 -3.25
CA GLN A 346 22.30 12.08 -2.27
C GLN A 346 22.42 12.98 -1.02
N ALA A 347 22.16 12.41 0.17
CA ALA A 347 22.35 13.12 1.43
C ALA A 347 23.81 13.13 1.89
N THR A 348 24.64 12.26 1.28
CA THR A 348 26.08 12.15 1.58
C THR A 348 26.88 12.11 0.28
N THR A 349 28.20 12.28 0.37
CA THR A 349 29.12 12.07 -0.75
C THR A 349 29.62 10.62 -0.85
N LEU A 350 29.14 9.75 0.05
CA LEU A 350 29.51 8.33 0.08
C LEU A 350 28.88 7.59 -1.09
N GLN A 351 29.67 6.71 -1.72
CA GLN A 351 29.19 5.87 -2.83
C GLN A 351 28.65 4.56 -2.25
N VAL A 352 27.34 4.54 -2.01
CA VAL A 352 26.61 3.40 -1.47
C VAL A 352 25.87 2.67 -2.59
N THR A 353 25.91 1.34 -2.58
CA THR A 353 25.15 0.49 -3.49
C THR A 353 23.95 -0.12 -2.78
N THR A 354 22.84 -0.28 -3.52
CA THR A 354 21.55 -0.80 -3.01
C THR A 354 21.10 -2.07 -3.73
N ASP A 355 21.96 -2.64 -4.57
CA ASP A 355 21.69 -3.84 -5.40
C ASP A 355 22.25 -5.15 -4.78
N GLY A 356 22.64 -5.10 -3.51
CA GLY A 356 23.25 -6.22 -2.80
C GLY A 356 24.75 -6.41 -3.11
N SER A 357 25.32 -5.66 -4.03
CA SER A 357 26.77 -5.69 -4.30
C SER A 357 27.55 -5.02 -3.18
N LEU A 358 28.85 -5.35 -3.10
CA LEU A 358 29.73 -4.74 -2.10
C LEU A 358 29.89 -3.24 -2.37
N SER A 359 29.46 -2.43 -1.42
CA SER A 359 29.42 -0.98 -1.55
C SER A 359 30.81 -0.36 -1.28
N ARG A 360 31.30 0.51 -2.16
CA ARG A 360 32.62 1.15 -2.07
C ARG A 360 32.88 1.81 -0.73
N ASP A 361 31.94 2.64 -0.31
CA ASP A 361 32.05 3.38 0.95
C ASP A 361 31.26 2.74 2.08
N GLY A 362 30.76 1.50 1.87
CA GLY A 362 29.98 0.77 2.82
C GLY A 362 28.50 1.14 2.80
N GLN A 363 27.85 1.09 3.96
CA GLN A 363 26.40 1.25 4.09
C GLN A 363 26.04 2.16 5.27
N LEU A 364 24.90 2.84 5.16
CA LEU A 364 24.33 3.69 6.19
C LEU A 364 23.07 3.02 6.76
N ARG A 365 22.87 3.06 8.08
CA ARG A 365 21.74 2.41 8.76
C ARG A 365 20.73 3.39 9.35
N SER A 366 21.21 4.52 9.85
CA SER A 366 20.37 5.57 10.38
C SER A 366 21.04 6.93 10.22
N ALA A 367 20.22 7.98 10.17
CA ALA A 367 20.68 9.35 10.19
C ALA A 367 19.72 10.25 10.97
N TYR A 368 20.28 11.29 11.60
CA TYR A 368 19.51 12.28 12.31
C TYR A 368 20.12 13.68 12.10
N PRO A 369 19.39 14.64 11.50
CA PRO A 369 19.86 16.01 11.32
C PRO A 369 20.14 16.70 12.67
N LEU A 370 21.13 17.54 12.74
CA LEU A 370 21.46 18.25 13.99
C LEU A 370 20.46 19.36 14.35
N PHE A 371 19.69 19.87 13.39
CA PHE A 371 18.73 20.97 13.57
C PHE A 371 19.35 22.25 14.17
N ASP A 372 20.64 22.43 14.01
CA ASP A 372 21.41 23.57 14.55
C ASP A 372 21.67 24.68 13.52
N GLY A 373 21.02 24.59 12.35
CA GLY A 373 21.18 25.53 11.24
C GLY A 373 22.34 25.19 10.31
N THR A 374 22.95 24.01 10.46
CA THR A 374 23.95 23.47 9.54
C THR A 374 23.40 22.27 8.76
N GLU A 375 24.09 21.85 7.69
CA GLU A 375 23.80 20.63 6.92
C GLU A 375 24.41 19.38 7.57
N ARG A 376 24.71 19.42 8.88
CA ARG A 376 25.31 18.30 9.61
C ARG A 376 24.24 17.33 10.11
N MET A 377 24.62 16.06 10.15
CA MET A 377 23.79 14.99 10.69
C MET A 377 24.63 13.97 11.46
N VAL A 378 24.05 13.28 12.43
CA VAL A 378 24.61 12.07 12.99
C VAL A 378 24.24 10.92 12.09
N ILE A 379 25.21 10.12 11.67
CA ILE A 379 24.99 8.93 10.84
C ILE A 379 25.54 7.68 11.53
N SER A 380 24.84 6.55 11.33
CA SER A 380 25.36 5.21 11.61
C SER A 380 25.93 4.65 10.32
N TRP A 381 27.24 4.44 10.27
CA TRP A 381 27.97 4.09 9.06
C TRP A 381 28.85 2.87 9.26
N ASN A 382 28.70 1.89 8.34
CA ASN A 382 29.52 0.71 8.23
C ASN A 382 30.47 0.86 7.04
N GLN A 383 31.75 1.00 7.28
CA GLN A 383 32.76 1.11 6.21
C GLN A 383 32.91 -0.22 5.47
N CYS A 384 33.20 -0.15 4.18
CA CYS A 384 33.42 -1.34 3.36
C CYS A 384 34.59 -2.19 3.85
N ARG A 385 34.34 -3.47 4.13
CA ARG A 385 35.30 -4.50 4.49
C ARG A 385 34.91 -5.83 3.86
N ALA A 386 35.92 -6.60 3.43
CA ALA A 386 35.72 -7.92 2.83
C ALA A 386 36.36 -9.01 3.70
N LEU A 387 35.94 -10.24 3.53
CA LEU A 387 36.46 -11.42 4.17
C LEU A 387 37.25 -12.28 3.17
N GLU A 388 38.53 -12.54 3.40
CA GLU A 388 39.37 -13.42 2.62
C GLU A 388 40.08 -14.40 3.56
N ASP A 389 39.93 -15.70 3.36
CA ASP A 389 40.55 -16.75 4.18
C ASP A 389 40.39 -16.45 5.70
N ASP A 390 39.18 -16.17 6.16
CA ASP A 390 38.83 -15.77 7.54
C ASP A 390 39.56 -14.48 8.03
N THR A 391 40.13 -13.70 7.13
CA THR A 391 40.82 -12.46 7.46
C THR A 391 40.03 -11.26 6.93
N ILE A 392 39.75 -10.27 7.80
CA ILE A 392 39.10 -9.02 7.40
C ILE A 392 40.12 -8.15 6.65
N VAL A 393 39.78 -7.77 5.42
CA VAL A 393 40.62 -6.95 4.54
C VAL A 393 39.84 -5.73 4.04
N PRO A 394 40.51 -4.61 3.69
CA PRO A 394 39.82 -3.46 3.12
C PRO A 394 39.30 -3.75 1.72
N CYS A 395 38.19 -3.10 1.31
CA CYS A 395 37.71 -3.12 -0.05
C CYS A 395 38.71 -2.41 -0.98
N THR A 396 39.12 -3.08 -2.05
CA THR A 396 39.92 -2.53 -3.15
C THR A 396 39.09 -2.56 -4.41
N GLU A 397 39.50 -1.81 -5.43
CA GLU A 397 38.84 -1.85 -6.74
C GLU A 397 38.72 -3.27 -7.31
N GLU A 398 39.73 -4.10 -7.08
CA GLU A 398 39.74 -5.49 -7.51
C GLU A 398 38.67 -6.32 -6.77
N ARG A 399 38.51 -6.13 -5.47
CA ARG A 399 37.50 -6.82 -4.65
C ARG A 399 36.10 -6.34 -4.96
N LEU A 400 35.94 -5.03 -5.16
CA LEU A 400 34.64 -4.45 -5.55
C LEU A 400 34.17 -4.94 -6.92
N ALA A 401 35.10 -5.21 -7.83
CA ALA A 401 34.79 -5.72 -9.16
C ALA A 401 34.56 -7.25 -9.21
N ASN A 402 34.88 -7.97 -8.14
CA ASN A 402 34.72 -9.41 -8.06
C ASN A 402 33.41 -9.79 -7.37
N PRO A 403 32.43 -10.38 -8.07
CA PRO A 403 31.13 -10.74 -7.48
C PRO A 403 31.20 -11.85 -6.40
N ASP A 404 32.32 -12.60 -6.37
CA ASP A 404 32.54 -13.65 -5.37
C ASP A 404 33.15 -13.10 -4.05
N THR A 405 33.40 -11.79 -3.96
CA THR A 405 33.93 -11.18 -2.73
C THR A 405 32.88 -11.21 -1.62
N VAL A 406 33.22 -11.88 -0.54
CA VAL A 406 32.33 -11.99 0.63
C VAL A 406 32.48 -10.73 1.50
N PRO A 407 31.37 -10.02 1.85
CA PRO A 407 31.43 -8.93 2.80
C PRO A 407 31.82 -9.43 4.20
N ALA A 408 32.65 -8.66 4.90
CA ALA A 408 32.93 -8.93 6.32
C ALA A 408 31.69 -8.57 7.19
N PRO A 409 31.58 -9.13 8.40
CA PRO A 409 30.52 -8.75 9.34
C PRO A 409 30.43 -7.24 9.50
N PRO A 410 29.21 -6.65 9.57
CA PRO A 410 29.04 -5.20 9.59
C PRO A 410 29.68 -4.57 10.83
N LEU A 411 30.26 -3.37 10.66
CA LEU A 411 30.88 -2.61 11.74
C LEU A 411 30.32 -1.19 11.78
N TYR A 412 29.03 -1.09 12.10
CA TYR A 412 28.36 0.21 12.22
C TYR A 412 28.91 1.01 13.40
N SER A 413 29.28 2.25 13.15
CA SER A 413 29.70 3.21 14.17
C SER A 413 29.08 4.58 13.90
N LEU A 414 29.14 5.49 14.86
CA LEU A 414 28.50 6.79 14.79
C LEU A 414 29.49 7.89 14.44
N TYR A 415 29.07 8.73 13.51
CA TYR A 415 29.83 9.87 13.03
C TYR A 415 28.91 11.11 12.93
N ILE A 416 29.49 12.29 13.16
CA ILE A 416 28.93 13.53 12.62
C ILE A 416 29.41 13.62 11.18
N TYR A 417 28.47 13.69 10.26
CA TYR A 417 28.70 13.94 8.85
C TYR A 417 28.38 15.39 8.55
N ASP A 418 29.30 16.09 7.87
CA ASP A 418 29.11 17.45 7.37
C ASP A 418 28.74 17.37 5.89
N GLY A 419 27.50 17.76 5.54
CA GLY A 419 26.99 17.71 4.18
C GLY A 419 27.68 18.72 3.24
N ASP A 420 28.08 19.87 3.74
CA ASP A 420 28.72 20.92 2.95
C ASP A 420 30.18 20.56 2.58
N GLU A 421 30.92 19.97 3.52
CA GLU A 421 32.33 19.65 3.34
C GLU A 421 32.60 18.17 3.00
N GLY A 422 31.60 17.30 3.15
CA GLY A 422 31.73 15.84 2.95
C GLY A 422 32.69 15.19 3.95
N THR A 423 32.80 15.73 5.16
CA THR A 423 33.71 15.25 6.19
C THR A 423 33.00 14.45 7.28
N GLN A 424 33.70 13.52 7.93
CA GLN A 424 33.15 12.68 8.98
C GLN A 424 34.00 12.79 10.25
N GLN A 425 33.33 13.00 11.39
CA GLN A 425 33.95 12.99 12.72
C GLN A 425 33.38 11.87 13.59
N PRO A 426 34.18 10.93 14.13
CA PRO A 426 33.67 9.84 14.93
C PRO A 426 33.13 10.30 16.27
N ILE A 427 31.95 9.85 16.66
CA ILE A 427 31.30 10.03 17.98
C ILE A 427 31.64 8.86 18.89
N VAL A 428 31.69 7.64 18.34
CA VAL A 428 32.11 6.43 19.04
C VAL A 428 33.20 5.72 18.27
N LYS A 429 34.05 4.93 18.98
CA LYS A 429 35.02 4.07 18.31
C LYS A 429 34.32 2.79 17.86
N PRO A 430 34.46 2.37 16.59
CA PRO A 430 33.93 1.09 16.13
C PRO A 430 34.52 -0.06 16.95
N GLN A 431 33.68 -1.05 17.23
CA GLN A 431 34.05 -2.24 17.97
C GLN A 431 33.54 -3.47 17.26
N GLU A 432 34.39 -4.45 16.96
CA GLU A 432 33.99 -5.70 16.32
C GLU A 432 32.93 -6.42 17.14
N GLY A 433 31.91 -6.93 16.44
CA GLY A 433 30.79 -7.63 17.04
C GLY A 433 29.75 -6.69 17.68
N ILE A 434 29.88 -5.37 17.53
CA ILE A 434 28.93 -4.39 18.08
C ILE A 434 28.43 -3.46 16.96
N ILE A 435 27.13 -3.21 16.97
CA ILE A 435 26.47 -2.21 16.12
C ILE A 435 26.07 -1.00 16.97
N TYR A 436 26.38 0.19 16.48
CA TYR A 436 25.91 1.47 17.01
C TYR A 436 24.94 2.08 15.99
N THR A 437 23.71 2.32 16.40
CA THR A 437 22.63 2.76 15.49
C THR A 437 21.59 3.66 16.17
N ASP A 438 20.56 4.05 15.44
CA ASP A 438 19.41 4.83 15.90
C ASP A 438 19.78 6.07 16.72
N ALA A 439 20.89 6.74 16.31
CA ALA A 439 21.40 7.88 17.05
C ALA A 439 20.55 9.14 16.83
N VAL A 440 20.29 9.86 17.91
CA VAL A 440 19.63 11.16 17.91
C VAL A 440 20.41 12.17 18.74
N VAL A 441 20.24 13.45 18.44
CA VAL A 441 20.84 14.56 19.21
C VAL A 441 19.75 15.22 20.05
N ALA A 442 19.97 15.31 21.36
CA ALA A 442 19.02 15.91 22.28
C ALA A 442 19.17 17.47 22.27
N VAL A 443 18.74 18.08 21.18
CA VAL A 443 18.74 19.52 20.93
C VAL A 443 17.32 20.03 20.73
N ALA A 444 17.03 21.24 21.21
CA ALA A 444 15.75 21.89 20.94
C ALA A 444 15.65 22.26 19.46
N ARG A 445 14.52 21.97 18.87
CA ARG A 445 14.18 22.26 17.47
C ARG A 445 12.88 23.04 17.36
N THR A 446 12.63 23.63 16.20
CA THR A 446 11.40 24.35 15.95
C THR A 446 10.20 23.43 16.15
N MET A 447 9.24 23.87 16.97
CA MET A 447 7.98 23.17 17.15
C MET A 447 7.15 23.24 15.86
N PRO A 448 6.73 22.11 15.26
CA PRO A 448 5.81 22.10 14.16
C PRO A 448 4.46 22.74 14.49
N THR A 449 3.68 23.05 13.48
CA THR A 449 2.31 23.54 13.65
C THR A 449 1.46 22.50 14.38
N ILE A 450 0.72 22.93 15.40
CA ILE A 450 -0.23 22.05 16.06
C ILE A 450 -1.47 21.89 15.16
N ARG A 451 -1.74 20.66 14.76
CA ARG A 451 -2.99 20.29 14.08
C ARG A 451 -3.95 19.70 15.12
N HIS A 452 -5.12 20.30 15.24
CA HIS A 452 -6.17 19.80 16.09
C HIS A 452 -6.97 18.74 15.37
N ASP A 453 -7.46 17.76 16.11
CA ASP A 453 -8.36 16.74 15.59
C ASP A 453 -9.63 17.40 15.04
N LYS A 454 -10.12 16.92 13.93
CA LYS A 454 -11.35 17.39 13.30
C LYS A 454 -12.56 17.09 14.18
N THR A 455 -13.51 18.00 14.19
CA THR A 455 -14.67 17.96 15.08
C THR A 455 -15.97 17.79 14.29
N ALA A 456 -16.81 16.85 14.73
CA ALA A 456 -18.13 16.63 14.15
C ALA A 456 -19.00 17.90 14.26
N GLY A 457 -19.64 18.29 13.15
CA GLY A 457 -20.46 19.48 13.03
C GLY A 457 -19.70 20.79 12.80
N ILE A 458 -18.36 20.74 12.76
CA ILE A 458 -17.49 21.87 12.38
C ILE A 458 -16.71 21.48 11.10
N ASP A 459 -15.91 20.43 11.18
CA ASP A 459 -15.01 19.97 10.12
C ASP A 459 -15.53 18.69 9.45
N LEU A 460 -16.36 17.92 10.15
CA LEU A 460 -16.87 16.62 9.72
C LEU A 460 -18.40 16.63 9.74
N ASP A 461 -19.02 15.92 8.80
CA ASP A 461 -20.47 15.73 8.81
C ASP A 461 -20.92 14.87 10.01
N PRO A 462 -21.76 15.41 10.91
CA PRO A 462 -22.13 14.69 12.12
C PRO A 462 -23.00 13.45 11.85
N THR A 463 -23.72 13.39 10.71
CA THR A 463 -24.51 12.22 10.35
C THR A 463 -23.59 11.09 9.91
N LEU A 464 -22.60 11.37 9.05
CA LEU A 464 -21.60 10.39 8.66
C LEU A 464 -20.78 9.90 9.86
N VAL A 465 -20.47 10.79 10.83
CA VAL A 465 -19.81 10.39 12.09
C VAL A 465 -20.70 9.41 12.87
N SER A 466 -22.00 9.70 13.00
CA SER A 466 -22.96 8.82 13.66
C SER A 466 -23.10 7.47 12.97
N ASP A 467 -23.10 7.47 11.64
CA ASP A 467 -23.23 6.28 10.80
C ASP A 467 -21.93 5.46 10.75
N LYS A 468 -20.84 5.92 11.37
CA LYS A 468 -19.49 5.34 11.26
C LYS A 468 -19.02 5.23 9.79
N ALA A 469 -19.39 6.19 8.95
CA ALA A 469 -19.12 6.23 7.52
C ALA A 469 -18.26 7.44 7.15
N GLY A 470 -17.51 7.30 6.07
CA GLY A 470 -16.95 8.40 5.29
C GLY A 470 -17.73 8.58 3.97
N LEU A 471 -17.30 9.52 3.16
CA LEU A 471 -17.89 9.81 1.86
C LEU A 471 -16.79 9.80 0.78
N LEU A 472 -16.92 8.92 -0.19
CA LEU A 472 -16.12 8.91 -1.41
C LEU A 472 -16.79 9.80 -2.45
N HIS A 473 -16.05 10.77 -2.99
CA HIS A 473 -16.48 11.58 -4.12
C HIS A 473 -15.43 11.49 -5.23
N ILE A 474 -15.82 11.00 -6.41
CA ILE A 474 -15.00 11.01 -7.64
C ILE A 474 -15.66 12.01 -8.59
N ARG A 475 -14.90 13.00 -9.08
CA ARG A 475 -15.47 14.02 -9.96
C ARG A 475 -15.84 13.47 -11.33
N SER A 476 -15.00 12.61 -11.92
CA SER A 476 -15.38 11.82 -13.10
C SER A 476 -14.49 10.59 -13.26
N VAL A 477 -15.08 9.42 -13.43
CA VAL A 477 -14.36 8.18 -13.79
C VAL A 477 -13.89 8.17 -15.25
N TYR A 478 -14.30 9.14 -16.05
CA TYR A 478 -13.87 9.32 -17.45
C TYR A 478 -12.68 10.26 -17.57
N GLU A 479 -12.26 10.88 -16.47
CA GLU A 479 -11.03 11.65 -16.41
C GLU A 479 -9.86 10.76 -16.04
N PHE A 480 -8.83 10.74 -16.89
CA PHE A 480 -7.58 10.08 -16.57
C PHE A 480 -6.44 11.12 -16.63
N ASP A 481 -5.73 11.26 -15.51
CA ASP A 481 -4.56 12.14 -15.41
C ASP A 481 -4.83 13.60 -15.87
N GLY A 482 -6.02 14.12 -15.57
CA GLY A 482 -6.43 15.46 -15.95
C GLY A 482 -6.87 15.61 -17.41
N VAL A 483 -7.07 14.50 -18.12
CA VAL A 483 -7.52 14.43 -19.51
C VAL A 483 -8.90 13.79 -19.59
N ASP A 484 -9.80 14.39 -20.35
CA ASP A 484 -11.08 13.77 -20.72
C ASP A 484 -10.81 12.63 -21.71
N THR A 485 -11.00 11.39 -21.27
CA THR A 485 -10.83 10.18 -22.09
C THR A 485 -12.16 9.56 -22.54
N ALA A 486 -13.29 10.23 -22.25
CA ALA A 486 -14.59 9.77 -22.69
C ALA A 486 -14.74 9.81 -24.23
N ASP A 487 -15.46 8.87 -24.76
CA ASP A 487 -15.86 8.85 -26.17
C ASP A 487 -17.39 8.61 -26.26
N PRO A 488 -18.17 9.63 -26.63
CA PRO A 488 -17.83 11.03 -26.80
C PRO A 488 -17.39 11.70 -25.47
N ASP A 489 -17.00 12.98 -25.51
CA ASP A 489 -16.50 13.71 -24.33
C ASP A 489 -17.48 13.74 -23.14
N ILE A 490 -16.98 14.04 -21.94
CA ILE A 490 -17.77 14.06 -20.68
C ILE A 490 -19.01 14.99 -20.82
N ALA A 491 -18.88 16.13 -21.47
CA ALA A 491 -19.99 17.07 -21.62
C ALA A 491 -21.11 16.48 -22.49
N THR A 492 -20.75 15.72 -23.52
CA THR A 492 -21.71 15.00 -24.38
C THR A 492 -22.32 13.80 -23.64
N LEU A 493 -21.54 13.06 -22.87
CA LEU A 493 -22.08 11.95 -22.04
C LEU A 493 -23.05 12.48 -20.97
N ALA A 494 -22.77 13.64 -20.39
CA ALA A 494 -23.60 14.29 -19.36
C ALA A 494 -24.92 14.85 -19.90
N ASP A 495 -25.04 15.04 -21.21
CA ASP A 495 -26.25 15.60 -21.84
C ASP A 495 -27.25 14.49 -22.22
N PRO A 496 -28.38 14.31 -21.50
CA PRO A 496 -29.34 13.25 -21.78
C PRO A 496 -30.02 13.36 -23.14
N SER A 497 -29.96 14.52 -23.78
CA SER A 497 -30.49 14.71 -25.14
C SER A 497 -29.57 14.14 -26.22
N GLN A 498 -28.29 13.97 -25.91
CA GLN A 498 -27.27 13.50 -26.84
C GLN A 498 -26.89 12.04 -26.60
N THR A 499 -26.83 11.61 -25.32
CA THR A 499 -26.34 10.27 -24.95
C THR A 499 -27.37 9.51 -24.12
N ARG A 500 -27.60 8.26 -24.50
CA ARG A 500 -28.42 7.32 -23.73
C ARG A 500 -27.53 6.55 -22.74
N ALA A 501 -28.20 5.95 -21.74
CA ALA A 501 -27.51 5.19 -20.72
C ALA A 501 -26.72 3.99 -21.26
N ASP A 502 -27.22 3.32 -22.31
CA ASP A 502 -26.56 2.17 -22.96
C ASP A 502 -25.31 2.54 -23.78
N GLN A 503 -25.09 3.83 -24.00
CA GLN A 503 -23.89 4.36 -24.68
C GLN A 503 -22.78 4.73 -23.71
N ARG A 504 -23.03 4.67 -22.39
CA ARG A 504 -22.03 5.01 -21.38
C ARG A 504 -21.28 3.75 -20.94
N PRO A 505 -19.94 3.69 -21.05
CA PRO A 505 -19.17 2.49 -20.72
C PRO A 505 -19.15 2.19 -19.21
N ALA A 506 -19.04 3.21 -18.37
CA ALA A 506 -19.05 3.09 -16.92
C ALA A 506 -20.47 3.33 -16.37
N ARG A 507 -20.98 2.39 -15.60
CA ARG A 507 -22.37 2.42 -15.11
C ARG A 507 -22.50 2.33 -13.60
N PHE A 508 -21.60 1.58 -12.96
CA PHE A 508 -21.62 1.39 -11.51
C PHE A 508 -20.20 1.45 -10.95
N LEU A 509 -20.11 1.83 -9.68
CA LEU A 509 -18.93 1.66 -8.86
C LEU A 509 -19.23 0.56 -7.85
N ARG A 510 -18.35 -0.44 -7.74
CA ARG A 510 -18.37 -1.49 -6.72
C ARG A 510 -17.39 -1.14 -5.63
N LEU A 511 -17.83 -1.20 -4.39
CA LEU A 511 -16.98 -1.02 -3.20
C LEU A 511 -16.57 -2.40 -2.67
N ILE A 512 -15.30 -2.52 -2.31
CA ILE A 512 -14.67 -3.76 -1.83
C ILE A 512 -13.96 -3.48 -0.52
N LYS A 513 -14.08 -4.40 0.44
CA LYS A 513 -13.35 -4.38 1.71
C LYS A 513 -12.46 -5.63 1.78
N GLN A 514 -11.30 -5.50 2.40
CA GLN A 514 -10.46 -6.63 2.71
C GLN A 514 -11.04 -7.43 3.89
N VAL A 515 -10.90 -8.76 3.83
CA VAL A 515 -11.11 -9.67 4.95
C VAL A 515 -9.80 -9.78 5.73
N THR A 516 -9.88 -9.59 7.04
CA THR A 516 -8.73 -9.81 7.93
C THR A 516 -8.50 -11.30 8.12
N ILE A 517 -7.24 -11.72 8.06
CA ILE A 517 -6.82 -13.11 8.24
C ILE A 517 -6.32 -13.25 9.69
N PRO A 518 -6.79 -14.26 10.45
CA PRO A 518 -6.28 -14.54 11.78
C PRO A 518 -4.88 -15.13 11.76
N ASP A 519 -4.22 -15.10 12.92
CA ASP A 519 -3.03 -15.88 13.22
C ASP A 519 -3.38 -17.37 13.30
N ASP A 520 -2.44 -18.26 12.97
CA ASP A 520 -2.64 -19.71 13.00
C ASP A 520 -2.94 -20.20 14.44
N ASP A 521 -2.44 -19.51 15.48
CA ASP A 521 -2.82 -19.77 16.88
C ASP A 521 -4.31 -19.51 17.19
N VAL A 522 -4.95 -18.65 16.42
CA VAL A 522 -6.39 -18.36 16.53
C VAL A 522 -7.20 -19.32 15.67
N LEU A 523 -6.75 -19.56 14.45
CA LEU A 523 -7.40 -20.43 13.48
C LEU A 523 -6.40 -20.83 12.38
N GLU A 524 -5.89 -22.04 12.49
CA GLU A 524 -5.12 -22.68 11.43
C GLU A 524 -6.09 -23.25 10.39
N PHE A 525 -6.02 -22.74 9.17
CA PHE A 525 -6.87 -23.18 8.08
C PHE A 525 -6.07 -23.36 6.80
N GLU A 526 -6.52 -24.29 5.97
CA GLU A 526 -5.85 -24.69 4.74
C GLU A 526 -5.63 -23.51 3.77
N GLY A 527 -4.43 -23.46 3.21
CA GLY A 527 -4.08 -22.49 2.17
C GLY A 527 -4.95 -22.60 0.90
N SER A 528 -5.52 -23.79 0.65
CA SER A 528 -6.52 -24.10 -0.38
C SER A 528 -7.72 -23.16 -0.32
N ALA A 529 -8.09 -22.63 0.85
CA ALA A 529 -9.19 -21.70 1.04
C ALA A 529 -9.08 -20.42 0.20
N PHE A 530 -7.86 -19.96 -0.11
CA PHE A 530 -7.64 -18.81 -0.98
C PHE A 530 -7.88 -19.12 -2.47
N GLY A 531 -7.89 -20.39 -2.86
CA GLY A 531 -8.11 -20.82 -4.23
C GLY A 531 -7.08 -20.32 -5.23
N ALA A 532 -7.52 -19.95 -6.43
CA ALA A 532 -6.66 -19.62 -7.57
C ALA A 532 -5.80 -18.36 -7.39
N THR A 533 -6.12 -17.49 -6.43
CA THR A 533 -5.44 -16.18 -6.27
C THR A 533 -5.12 -15.86 -4.81
N SER A 534 -4.31 -16.70 -4.17
CA SER A 534 -3.88 -16.49 -2.78
C SER A 534 -3.24 -15.10 -2.55
N GLN A 535 -2.55 -14.57 -3.55
CA GLN A 535 -1.91 -13.26 -3.49
C GLN A 535 -2.88 -12.07 -3.27
N PHE A 536 -4.15 -12.22 -3.67
CA PHE A 536 -5.14 -11.17 -3.45
C PHE A 536 -5.72 -11.17 -2.03
N GLY A 537 -5.47 -12.21 -1.24
CA GLY A 537 -6.14 -12.43 0.03
C GLY A 537 -7.65 -12.59 -0.15
N MET A 538 -8.42 -12.61 0.94
CA MET A 538 -9.88 -12.66 0.90
C MET A 538 -10.47 -11.26 0.83
N ARG A 539 -11.57 -11.09 0.05
CA ARG A 539 -12.23 -9.79 -0.20
C ARG A 539 -13.73 -9.93 -0.14
N GLU A 540 -14.40 -8.94 0.41
CA GLU A 540 -15.84 -8.83 0.51
C GLU A 540 -16.36 -7.63 -0.29
N VAL A 541 -17.47 -7.82 -1.02
CA VAL A 541 -18.17 -6.70 -1.67
C VAL A 541 -19.05 -6.02 -0.63
N ILE A 542 -18.92 -4.70 -0.49
CA ILE A 542 -19.64 -3.92 0.52
C ILE A 542 -20.73 -3.00 -0.07
N GLY A 543 -20.89 -2.99 -1.37
CA GLY A 543 -22.01 -2.32 -2.04
C GLY A 543 -21.66 -1.74 -3.40
N TYR A 544 -22.68 -1.20 -4.02
CA TYR A 544 -22.69 -0.59 -5.35
C TYR A 544 -23.35 0.77 -5.33
N THR A 545 -22.91 1.64 -6.23
CA THR A 545 -23.59 2.91 -6.51
C THR A 545 -23.56 3.17 -8.01
N PRO A 546 -24.60 3.81 -8.59
CA PRO A 546 -24.58 4.22 -10.00
C PRO A 546 -23.50 5.30 -10.21
N ILE A 547 -22.89 5.27 -11.39
CA ILE A 547 -22.06 6.35 -11.92
C ILE A 547 -22.98 7.27 -12.71
N GLU A 548 -22.91 8.58 -12.40
CA GLU A 548 -23.76 9.57 -13.03
C GLU A 548 -23.30 9.89 -14.46
N PRO A 549 -24.14 10.51 -15.31
CA PRO A 549 -23.81 10.74 -16.72
C PRO A 549 -22.51 11.48 -16.99
N ASP A 550 -22.12 12.41 -16.13
CA ASP A 550 -20.82 13.11 -16.19
C ASP A 550 -19.64 12.29 -15.66
N GLY A 551 -19.85 11.01 -15.34
CA GLY A 551 -18.85 10.13 -14.75
C GLY A 551 -18.65 10.33 -13.25
N SER A 552 -19.39 11.25 -12.62
CA SER A 552 -19.21 11.50 -11.19
C SER A 552 -19.86 10.43 -10.32
N VAL A 553 -19.28 10.27 -9.13
CA VAL A 553 -19.74 9.34 -8.08
C VAL A 553 -19.66 10.04 -6.74
N GLN A 554 -20.69 9.87 -5.91
CA GLN A 554 -20.62 10.24 -4.51
C GLN A 554 -21.39 9.22 -3.67
N VAL A 555 -20.71 8.55 -2.74
CA VAL A 555 -21.27 7.40 -2.00
C VAL A 555 -20.68 7.30 -0.61
N LYS A 556 -21.49 6.86 0.37
CA LYS A 556 -21.02 6.49 1.70
C LYS A 556 -20.13 5.23 1.62
N VAL A 557 -19.09 5.22 2.44
CA VAL A 557 -18.19 4.07 2.61
C VAL A 557 -17.98 3.79 4.09
N PRO A 558 -17.78 2.54 4.51
CA PRO A 558 -17.45 2.25 5.90
C PRO A 558 -16.16 2.95 6.32
N ALA A 559 -16.15 3.60 7.47
CA ALA A 559 -14.95 4.20 8.02
C ALA A 559 -14.14 3.19 8.84
N ASN A 560 -12.83 3.48 9.02
CA ASN A 560 -11.88 2.71 9.83
C ASN A 560 -11.66 1.27 9.32
N VAL A 561 -11.76 1.07 8.03
CA VAL A 561 -11.42 -0.18 7.32
C VAL A 561 -10.70 0.13 6.02
N PRO A 562 -9.84 -0.76 5.52
CA PRO A 562 -9.28 -0.64 4.19
C PRO A 562 -10.36 -0.87 3.12
N VAL A 563 -10.55 0.09 2.23
CA VAL A 563 -11.56 0.05 1.15
C VAL A 563 -10.89 0.25 -0.20
N SER A 564 -11.31 -0.52 -1.18
CA SER A 564 -10.98 -0.32 -2.59
C SER A 564 -12.25 -0.30 -3.44
N PHE A 565 -12.15 0.00 -4.72
CA PHE A 565 -13.29 0.04 -5.62
C PHE A 565 -12.95 -0.37 -7.05
N SER A 566 -13.98 -0.71 -7.81
CA SER A 566 -13.90 -1.03 -9.24
C SER A 566 -15.00 -0.34 -10.01
N ILE A 567 -14.70 0.06 -11.24
CA ILE A 567 -15.67 0.59 -12.20
C ILE A 567 -16.29 -0.57 -12.96
N LEU A 568 -17.61 -0.55 -13.13
CA LEU A 568 -18.37 -1.60 -13.81
C LEU A 568 -19.19 -1.07 -14.97
N ASP A 569 -19.41 -1.93 -15.98
CA ASP A 569 -20.35 -1.72 -17.05
C ASP A 569 -21.83 -1.98 -16.62
N ALA A 570 -22.74 -1.95 -17.57
CA ALA A 570 -24.17 -2.19 -17.32
C ALA A 570 -24.47 -3.64 -16.89
N SER A 571 -23.63 -4.60 -17.22
CA SER A 571 -23.79 -6.01 -16.84
C SER A 571 -23.11 -6.37 -15.52
N GLY A 572 -22.49 -5.40 -14.85
CA GLY A 572 -21.79 -5.61 -13.58
C GLY A 572 -20.36 -6.14 -13.72
N ARG A 573 -19.82 -6.18 -14.93
CA ARG A 573 -18.44 -6.59 -15.21
C ARG A 573 -17.49 -5.41 -15.08
N ARG A 574 -16.31 -5.67 -14.55
CA ARG A 574 -15.30 -4.64 -14.36
C ARG A 574 -14.78 -4.08 -15.68
N VAL A 575 -14.68 -2.74 -15.72
CA VAL A 575 -14.07 -1.98 -16.80
C VAL A 575 -12.69 -1.48 -16.31
N GLY A 576 -11.63 -1.93 -16.94
CA GLY A 576 -10.27 -1.57 -16.56
C GLY A 576 -9.75 -2.30 -15.32
N GLN A 577 -8.68 -1.76 -14.71
CA GLN A 577 -8.09 -2.31 -13.50
C GLN A 577 -8.85 -1.86 -12.23
N PRO A 578 -8.84 -2.66 -11.14
CA PRO A 578 -9.35 -2.19 -9.87
C PRO A 578 -8.44 -1.07 -9.32
N HIS A 579 -8.95 -0.30 -8.36
CA HIS A 579 -8.10 0.64 -7.62
C HIS A 579 -7.03 -0.15 -6.85
N GLY A 580 -5.75 0.08 -7.16
CA GLY A 580 -4.61 -0.76 -6.74
C GLY A 580 -4.16 -0.56 -5.29
N PHE A 581 -4.77 0.36 -4.53
CA PHE A 581 -4.41 0.69 -3.16
C PHE A 581 -5.61 0.63 -2.24
N TRP A 582 -5.36 0.34 -0.96
CA TRP A 582 -6.36 0.40 0.08
C TRP A 582 -6.50 1.84 0.59
N LEU A 583 -7.66 2.44 0.33
CA LEU A 583 -8.05 3.74 0.88
C LEU A 583 -8.55 3.56 2.32
N GLN A 584 -8.35 4.58 3.14
CA GLN A 584 -9.00 4.66 4.43
C GLN A 584 -9.88 5.92 4.52
N PHE A 585 -10.94 5.82 5.32
CA PHE A 585 -11.83 6.92 5.63
C PHE A 585 -11.99 7.00 7.15
N ARG A 586 -11.95 8.22 7.69
CA ARG A 586 -12.35 8.44 9.08
C ARG A 586 -13.86 8.78 9.12
N PRO A 587 -14.54 8.50 10.25
CA PRO A 587 -15.95 8.85 10.37
C PRO A 587 -16.20 10.33 10.10
N GLY A 588 -17.08 10.64 9.15
CA GLY A 588 -17.40 12.02 8.75
C GLY A 588 -16.48 12.65 7.72
N GLU A 589 -15.42 11.96 7.31
CA GLU A 589 -14.46 12.43 6.32
C GLU A 589 -15.02 12.34 4.91
N VAL A 590 -14.73 13.35 4.09
CA VAL A 590 -15.01 13.37 2.66
C VAL A 590 -13.69 13.32 1.90
N VAL A 591 -13.47 12.24 1.15
CA VAL A 591 -12.32 12.09 0.26
C VAL A 591 -12.78 12.37 -1.16
N THR A 592 -12.15 13.36 -1.81
CA THR A 592 -12.48 13.75 -3.18
C THR A 592 -11.32 13.42 -4.11
N CYS A 593 -11.62 12.68 -5.19
CA CYS A 593 -10.70 12.40 -6.30
C CYS A 593 -11.10 13.24 -7.52
N GLY A 594 -10.13 13.80 -8.24
CA GLY A 594 -10.37 14.52 -9.49
C GLY A 594 -10.89 13.58 -10.58
N GLY A 595 -10.23 12.46 -10.74
CA GLY A 595 -10.53 11.40 -11.70
C GLY A 595 -9.77 10.14 -11.38
N CYS A 596 -9.58 9.30 -12.38
CA CYS A 596 -8.73 8.10 -12.36
C CYS A 596 -7.30 8.45 -12.81
N HIS A 597 -6.38 7.50 -12.62
CA HIS A 597 -5.03 7.57 -13.15
C HIS A 597 -4.67 6.23 -13.79
N GLU A 598 -3.87 6.28 -14.83
CA GLU A 598 -3.43 5.09 -15.55
C GLU A 598 -2.24 4.47 -14.82
N ALA A 599 -2.27 3.15 -14.62
CA ALA A 599 -1.16 2.43 -14.02
C ALA A 599 0.12 2.62 -14.85
N GLY A 600 1.20 3.05 -14.20
CA GLY A 600 2.47 3.34 -14.86
C GLY A 600 2.55 4.71 -15.55
N ASN A 601 1.48 5.52 -15.51
CA ASN A 601 1.58 6.93 -15.88
C ASN A 601 2.10 7.75 -14.69
N PRO A 602 3.24 8.43 -14.79
CA PRO A 602 3.82 9.15 -13.66
C PRO A 602 3.09 10.46 -13.32
N LEU A 603 2.08 10.87 -14.09
CA LEU A 603 1.48 12.21 -13.96
C LEU A 603 0.66 12.41 -12.70
N THR A 604 0.00 11.36 -12.18
CA THR A 604 -0.85 11.47 -10.99
C THR A 604 -0.83 10.19 -10.17
N HIS A 605 -1.07 10.30 -8.88
CA HIS A 605 -1.20 9.19 -7.94
C HIS A 605 -2.12 9.51 -6.75
N GLY A 606 -3.14 10.34 -6.98
CA GLY A 606 -4.15 10.63 -5.94
C GLY A 606 -3.74 11.72 -4.92
N ARG A 607 -2.58 12.36 -5.06
CA ARG A 607 -2.16 13.49 -4.24
C ARG A 607 -2.80 14.78 -4.77
N LEU A 608 -3.78 15.32 -4.04
CA LEU A 608 -4.55 16.49 -4.49
C LEU A 608 -3.68 17.71 -4.84
N SER A 609 -2.64 17.98 -4.05
CA SER A 609 -1.73 19.12 -4.29
C SER A 609 -0.83 18.94 -5.53
N ALA A 610 -0.80 17.74 -6.08
CA ALA A 610 0.06 17.36 -7.21
C ALA A 610 -0.74 17.12 -8.50
N ALA A 611 -2.03 16.84 -8.37
CA ALA A 611 -2.90 16.52 -9.48
C ALA A 611 -3.35 17.78 -10.26
N PRO A 612 -3.61 17.66 -11.56
CA PRO A 612 -4.24 18.72 -12.32
C PRO A 612 -5.65 19.01 -11.79
N PRO A 613 -6.19 20.21 -12.01
CA PRO A 613 -7.60 20.48 -11.77
C PRO A 613 -8.48 19.54 -12.58
N SER A 614 -9.54 18.97 -11.96
CA SER A 614 -10.44 18.07 -12.68
C SER A 614 -11.05 18.72 -13.91
N VAL A 615 -11.10 17.97 -15.02
CA VAL A 615 -11.76 18.37 -16.27
C VAL A 615 -13.29 18.46 -16.09
N ASN A 616 -13.86 17.68 -15.16
CA ASN A 616 -15.25 17.86 -14.73
C ASN A 616 -15.31 18.99 -13.67
N SER A 617 -15.38 20.21 -14.10
CA SER A 617 -15.50 21.39 -13.21
C SER A 617 -16.87 21.47 -12.50
N GLY A 618 -17.83 20.61 -12.85
CA GLY A 618 -19.19 20.64 -12.34
C GLY A 618 -20.03 21.77 -12.94
N SER A 619 -21.16 22.06 -12.31
CA SER A 619 -22.12 23.07 -12.77
C SER A 619 -21.53 24.47 -12.81
N THR A 620 -21.84 25.20 -13.89
CA THR A 620 -21.40 26.59 -14.12
C THR A 620 -22.29 27.62 -13.44
N GLY A 621 -23.39 27.23 -12.78
CA GLY A 621 -24.35 28.14 -12.14
C GLY A 621 -25.06 27.48 -10.97
N SER A 622 -25.73 28.29 -10.14
CA SER A 622 -26.55 27.81 -9.04
C SER A 622 -28.04 27.95 -9.35
N GLY A 623 -28.83 26.96 -8.90
CA GLY A 623 -30.28 26.94 -9.05
C GLY A 623 -30.75 26.65 -10.50
N LEU A 624 -29.91 26.06 -11.32
CA LEU A 624 -30.20 25.66 -12.69
C LEU A 624 -29.91 24.16 -12.87
N PRO A 625 -30.74 23.43 -13.69
CA PRO A 625 -30.40 22.07 -14.04
C PRO A 625 -29.15 22.04 -14.92
N PHE A 626 -28.52 20.86 -15.00
CA PHE A 626 -27.50 20.60 -16.02
C PHE A 626 -28.10 20.74 -17.42
N PRO A 627 -27.32 21.03 -18.48
CA PRO A 627 -27.84 21.19 -19.84
C PRO A 627 -28.70 20.03 -20.27
N ASN A 628 -29.95 20.34 -20.72
CA ASN A 628 -30.94 19.37 -21.20
C ASN A 628 -31.31 18.26 -20.19
N ALA A 629 -30.94 18.40 -18.93
CA ALA A 629 -31.29 17.44 -17.89
C ALA A 629 -32.62 17.78 -17.21
N ASN A 630 -33.11 16.83 -16.45
CA ASN A 630 -34.33 16.92 -15.65
C ASN A 630 -34.30 18.17 -14.74
N PRO A 631 -35.24 19.11 -14.86
CA PRO A 631 -35.26 20.35 -14.12
C PRO A 631 -35.44 20.23 -12.61
N ASP A 632 -35.88 19.05 -12.12
CA ASP A 632 -35.98 18.79 -10.68
C ASP A 632 -34.61 18.63 -10.02
N TYR A 633 -33.57 18.31 -10.80
CA TYR A 633 -32.17 18.19 -10.35
C TYR A 633 -31.38 19.47 -10.64
N TRP A 634 -31.72 20.54 -9.94
CA TRP A 634 -31.01 21.80 -10.02
C TRP A 634 -29.73 21.78 -9.18
N SER A 635 -28.66 22.28 -9.77
CA SER A 635 -27.30 22.25 -9.20
C SER A 635 -26.91 23.55 -8.52
N ASP A 636 -25.93 23.47 -7.62
CA ASP A 636 -25.16 24.62 -7.17
C ASP A 636 -23.85 24.74 -7.95
N PHE A 637 -23.23 25.93 -7.89
CA PHE A 637 -22.01 26.20 -8.64
C PHE A 637 -20.90 25.21 -8.23
N GLY A 638 -20.29 24.54 -9.23
CA GLY A 638 -19.20 23.58 -9.05
C GLY A 638 -19.63 22.17 -8.64
N GLU A 639 -20.93 21.95 -8.35
CA GLU A 639 -21.45 20.60 -8.09
C GLU A 639 -21.37 19.70 -9.31
N THR A 640 -20.92 18.47 -9.12
CA THR A 640 -21.07 17.39 -10.08
C THR A 640 -22.51 16.85 -10.09
N MET A 641 -22.87 16.03 -11.07
CA MET A 641 -24.19 15.41 -11.11
C MET A 641 -24.42 14.51 -9.87
N ALA A 642 -23.41 13.75 -9.42
CA ALA A 642 -23.49 12.94 -8.21
C ALA A 642 -23.73 13.77 -6.94
N GLN A 643 -23.06 14.92 -6.78
CA GLN A 643 -23.29 15.81 -5.66
C GLN A 643 -24.71 16.40 -5.67
N THR A 644 -25.17 16.83 -6.85
CA THR A 644 -26.52 17.36 -7.02
C THR A 644 -27.59 16.31 -6.69
N ARG A 645 -27.45 15.08 -7.20
CA ARG A 645 -28.37 13.99 -6.89
C ARG A 645 -28.38 13.65 -5.40
N ASN A 646 -27.22 13.49 -4.80
CA ASN A 646 -27.11 13.17 -3.39
C ASN A 646 -27.72 14.24 -2.50
N ARG A 647 -27.53 15.51 -2.83
CA ARG A 647 -28.14 16.63 -2.08
C ARG A 647 -29.66 16.64 -2.17
N ILE A 648 -30.22 16.22 -3.29
CA ILE A 648 -31.70 16.24 -3.52
C ILE A 648 -32.36 14.95 -3.03
N ASP A 649 -31.79 13.79 -3.35
CA ASP A 649 -32.45 12.49 -3.11
C ASP A 649 -32.09 11.87 -1.76
N CYS A 650 -30.93 12.22 -1.15
CA CYS A 650 -30.38 11.46 -0.05
C CYS A 650 -30.31 12.26 1.24
N THR A 651 -30.40 11.58 2.36
CA THR A 651 -30.30 12.19 3.69
C THR A 651 -28.88 12.69 3.93
N ALA A 652 -28.75 13.90 4.47
CA ALA A 652 -27.45 14.55 4.71
C ALA A 652 -26.56 14.71 3.46
N GLY A 653 -27.15 14.70 2.26
CA GLY A 653 -26.41 14.85 1.01
C GLY A 653 -25.53 13.65 0.64
N ALA A 654 -25.80 12.48 1.22
CA ALA A 654 -25.03 11.26 0.98
C ALA A 654 -25.96 10.05 0.80
N CYS A 655 -25.85 9.39 -0.34
CA CYS A 655 -26.61 8.17 -0.61
C CYS A 655 -25.88 6.94 -0.04
N ASP A 656 -26.68 6.02 0.50
CA ASP A 656 -26.21 4.69 0.86
C ASP A 656 -25.93 3.87 -0.40
N PRO A 657 -24.86 3.07 -0.43
CA PRO A 657 -24.71 2.08 -1.48
C PRO A 657 -25.82 1.01 -1.39
N SER A 658 -26.04 0.26 -2.46
CA SER A 658 -26.92 -0.90 -2.50
C SER A 658 -26.08 -2.17 -2.60
N MET A 659 -26.55 -3.29 -2.02
CA MET A 659 -25.94 -4.60 -2.28
C MET A 659 -26.32 -5.14 -3.67
N ASP A 660 -27.30 -4.54 -4.31
CA ASP A 660 -27.80 -4.89 -5.65
C ASP A 660 -27.37 -3.84 -6.68
N LEU A 661 -27.24 -4.23 -7.95
CA LEU A 661 -27.10 -3.30 -9.06
C LEU A 661 -28.49 -2.73 -9.40
N LEU A 662 -28.66 -1.44 -9.12
CA LEU A 662 -29.92 -0.74 -9.32
C LEU A 662 -29.69 0.47 -10.23
N PHE A 663 -30.33 0.49 -11.40
CA PHE A 663 -30.26 1.62 -12.31
C PHE A 663 -31.66 2.23 -12.54
N THR A 664 -31.71 3.56 -12.41
CA THR A 664 -32.89 4.38 -12.76
C THR A 664 -32.39 5.66 -13.41
N ASP A 665 -32.93 5.98 -14.59
CA ASP A 665 -32.61 7.24 -15.27
C ASP A 665 -33.40 8.39 -14.63
N VAL A 666 -32.73 9.13 -13.76
CA VAL A 666 -33.26 10.31 -13.08
C VAL A 666 -32.95 11.60 -13.84
N TRP A 667 -31.96 11.55 -14.76
CA TRP A 667 -31.42 12.72 -15.41
C TRP A 667 -32.18 13.12 -16.68
N THR A 668 -32.82 12.18 -17.37
CA THR A 668 -33.55 12.49 -18.59
C THR A 668 -34.84 13.23 -18.26
N ASP A 669 -35.02 14.43 -18.84
CA ASP A 669 -36.27 15.16 -18.80
C ASP A 669 -37.34 14.45 -19.65
N PRO A 670 -38.43 13.93 -19.05
CA PRO A 670 -39.48 13.27 -19.80
C PRO A 670 -40.18 14.17 -20.85
N ALA A 671 -40.02 15.49 -20.73
CA ALA A 671 -40.52 16.43 -21.73
C ALA A 671 -39.60 16.49 -22.98
N MET A 672 -38.36 16.05 -22.87
CA MET A 672 -37.38 16.02 -23.98
C MET A 672 -37.38 14.65 -24.70
N ARG A 673 -37.28 13.59 -23.96
CA ARG A 673 -37.35 12.21 -24.44
C ARG A 673 -37.83 11.25 -23.34
N GLU A 674 -38.20 10.04 -23.71
CA GLU A 674 -38.47 8.96 -22.75
C GLU A 674 -37.19 8.63 -21.96
N PRO A 675 -37.25 8.60 -20.61
CA PRO A 675 -36.12 8.10 -19.78
C PRO A 675 -35.70 6.70 -20.18
N ASP A 676 -34.43 6.40 -20.01
CA ASP A 676 -33.91 5.07 -20.30
C ASP A 676 -34.50 4.04 -19.31
N ALA A 677 -34.72 2.81 -19.78
CA ALA A 677 -35.38 1.76 -19.01
C ALA A 677 -34.58 1.46 -17.71
N ALA A 678 -35.25 1.46 -16.58
CA ALA A 678 -34.73 1.00 -15.34
C ALA A 678 -34.48 -0.51 -15.36
N PHE A 679 -33.42 -0.97 -14.70
CA PHE A 679 -33.14 -2.39 -14.49
C PHE A 679 -32.55 -2.63 -13.11
N SER A 680 -32.59 -3.90 -12.67
CA SER A 680 -31.98 -4.30 -11.41
C SER A 680 -31.48 -5.74 -11.50
N TYR A 681 -30.29 -6.00 -10.95
CA TYR A 681 -29.75 -7.34 -10.74
C TYR A 681 -29.62 -7.56 -9.25
N ARG A 682 -30.54 -8.36 -8.68
CA ARG A 682 -30.68 -8.50 -7.23
C ARG A 682 -30.30 -9.89 -6.77
N TYR A 683 -29.69 -9.98 -5.61
CA TYR A 683 -29.47 -11.28 -4.95
C TYR A 683 -30.79 -12.01 -4.64
N ALA A 684 -31.87 -11.28 -4.45
CA ALA A 684 -33.21 -11.87 -4.25
C ALA A 684 -33.73 -12.61 -5.50
N ASP A 685 -33.17 -12.33 -6.67
CA ASP A 685 -33.58 -12.95 -7.95
C ASP A 685 -32.78 -14.24 -8.26
N LEU A 686 -31.80 -14.61 -7.39
CA LEU A 686 -31.05 -15.85 -7.49
C LEU A 686 -31.96 -17.05 -7.18
N GLY A 687 -31.80 -18.14 -7.93
CA GLY A 687 -32.42 -19.43 -7.63
C GLY A 687 -31.67 -20.20 -6.50
N THR A 688 -30.58 -19.68 -6.04
CA THR A 688 -29.67 -20.25 -5.03
C THR A 688 -29.55 -19.34 -3.81
N ALA A 689 -28.68 -19.67 -2.86
CA ALA A 689 -28.44 -18.84 -1.68
C ALA A 689 -27.84 -17.49 -2.05
N ALA A 690 -28.32 -16.40 -1.42
CA ALA A 690 -27.72 -15.09 -1.56
C ALA A 690 -26.49 -14.96 -0.64
N PRO A 691 -25.38 -14.37 -1.12
CA PRO A 691 -24.12 -14.29 -0.35
C PRO A 691 -24.11 -13.14 0.69
N LEU A 692 -25.28 -12.63 1.11
CA LEU A 692 -25.37 -11.51 2.05
C LEU A 692 -25.07 -11.96 3.47
N SER A 693 -24.19 -11.22 4.15
CA SER A 693 -23.89 -11.44 5.59
C SER A 693 -25.10 -11.24 6.50
N ASP A 694 -26.03 -10.39 6.11
CA ASP A 694 -27.33 -10.16 6.76
C ASP A 694 -28.39 -9.92 5.67
N ALA A 695 -29.50 -10.62 5.75
CA ALA A 695 -30.62 -10.48 4.81
C ALA A 695 -31.22 -9.05 4.81
N ALA A 696 -31.13 -8.30 5.90
CA ALA A 696 -31.57 -6.90 5.96
C ALA A 696 -30.81 -6.00 5.00
N CYS A 697 -29.57 -6.35 4.66
CA CYS A 697 -28.71 -5.60 3.73
C CYS A 697 -29.28 -5.55 2.29
N ALA A 698 -30.22 -6.42 1.95
CA ALA A 698 -30.92 -6.36 0.66
C ALA A 698 -31.78 -5.08 0.49
N GLY A 699 -32.17 -4.42 1.58
CA GLY A 699 -33.03 -3.23 1.55
C GLY A 699 -32.51 -2.04 2.35
N ASP A 700 -31.84 -2.31 3.45
CA ASP A 700 -31.33 -1.31 4.40
C ASP A 700 -29.83 -1.46 4.55
N TRP A 701 -29.07 -0.77 3.71
CA TRP A 701 -27.63 -0.78 3.81
C TRP A 701 -27.13 -0.08 5.08
N ASN A 702 -26.13 -0.66 5.69
CA ASN A 702 -25.35 -0.04 6.75
C ASN A 702 -23.87 -0.44 6.61
N VAL A 703 -22.99 0.19 7.39
CA VAL A 703 -21.54 -0.02 7.27
C VAL A 703 -21.07 -1.45 7.55
N LEU A 704 -21.93 -2.35 8.06
CA LEU A 704 -21.61 -3.76 8.29
C LEU A 704 -22.08 -4.67 7.15
N CYS A 705 -22.85 -4.13 6.19
CA CYS A 705 -23.34 -4.90 5.04
C CYS A 705 -22.19 -5.33 4.14
N ARG A 706 -22.21 -6.63 3.77
CA ARG A 706 -21.23 -7.25 2.89
C ARG A 706 -21.77 -8.50 2.22
N ALA A 707 -21.26 -8.81 1.05
CA ALA A 707 -21.43 -10.10 0.39
C ALA A 707 -20.17 -10.93 0.58
N VAL A 708 -20.35 -12.15 1.08
CA VAL A 708 -19.31 -13.15 1.36
C VAL A 708 -19.57 -14.33 0.42
N ILE A 709 -18.73 -14.47 -0.60
CA ILE A 709 -18.98 -15.40 -1.70
C ILE A 709 -18.12 -16.64 -1.54
N HIS A 710 -18.71 -17.75 -1.11
CA HIS A 710 -18.06 -19.06 -1.06
C HIS A 710 -18.42 -19.85 -2.32
N TYR A 711 -17.45 -20.53 -2.92
CA TYR A 711 -17.65 -21.30 -4.12
C TYR A 711 -18.74 -22.39 -3.93
N GLU A 712 -18.59 -23.23 -2.92
CA GLU A 712 -19.52 -24.32 -2.65
C GLU A 712 -20.95 -23.90 -2.35
N GLN A 713 -21.14 -22.75 -1.70
CA GLN A 713 -22.46 -22.32 -1.23
C GLN A 713 -23.18 -21.42 -2.23
N HIS A 714 -22.44 -20.65 -3.04
CA HIS A 714 -23.03 -19.59 -3.85
C HIS A 714 -22.77 -19.75 -5.35
N ILE A 715 -21.60 -20.28 -5.76
CA ILE A 715 -21.23 -20.42 -7.17
C ILE A 715 -21.58 -21.83 -7.68
N HIS A 716 -21.05 -22.87 -7.04
CA HIS A 716 -21.26 -24.25 -7.49
C HIS A 716 -22.73 -24.64 -7.66
N PRO A 717 -23.67 -24.26 -6.76
CA PRO A 717 -25.10 -24.61 -6.93
C PRO A 717 -25.73 -24.02 -8.20
N LEU A 718 -25.13 -23.03 -8.85
CA LEU A 718 -25.61 -22.48 -10.12
C LEU A 718 -25.53 -23.51 -11.25
N TRP A 719 -24.55 -24.41 -11.21
CA TRP A 719 -24.32 -25.39 -12.25
C TRP A 719 -25.39 -26.48 -12.26
N ALA A 720 -25.84 -26.90 -11.09
CA ALA A 720 -26.87 -27.93 -10.93
C ALA A 720 -28.31 -27.37 -10.82
N LEU A 721 -28.48 -26.02 -10.90
CA LEU A 721 -29.80 -25.40 -10.82
C LEU A 721 -30.65 -25.81 -12.01
N PRO A 722 -31.84 -26.46 -11.82
CA PRO A 722 -32.69 -26.95 -12.91
C PRO A 722 -33.18 -25.82 -13.81
N ARG A 723 -32.99 -25.97 -15.12
CA ARG A 723 -33.40 -24.99 -16.15
C ARG A 723 -34.22 -25.65 -17.28
N PRO A 724 -35.32 -26.37 -16.97
CA PRO A 724 -36.15 -27.00 -18.00
C PRO A 724 -36.82 -25.97 -18.91
N VAL A 725 -36.79 -26.22 -20.20
CA VAL A 725 -37.48 -25.40 -21.22
C VAL A 725 -38.77 -26.09 -21.66
N PHE A 726 -39.86 -25.34 -21.62
CA PHE A 726 -41.19 -25.85 -21.97
C PHE A 726 -41.72 -25.22 -23.27
N ASP A 727 -42.45 -26.01 -24.05
CA ASP A 727 -43.18 -25.50 -25.18
C ASP A 727 -44.47 -24.78 -24.73
N ALA A 728 -45.21 -24.19 -25.69
CA ALA A 728 -46.47 -23.52 -25.40
C ALA A 728 -47.61 -24.47 -24.90
N MET A 729 -47.37 -25.77 -24.89
CA MET A 729 -48.30 -26.81 -24.42
C MET A 729 -47.83 -27.45 -23.10
N ASP A 730 -46.86 -26.83 -22.44
CA ASP A 730 -46.27 -27.26 -21.13
C ASP A 730 -45.53 -28.62 -21.21
N ASN A 731 -45.03 -29.00 -22.40
CA ASN A 731 -44.11 -30.15 -22.52
C ASN A 731 -42.67 -29.66 -22.40
N GLN A 732 -41.87 -30.34 -21.60
CA GLN A 732 -40.42 -30.08 -21.56
C GLN A 732 -39.83 -30.46 -22.93
N ILE A 733 -39.17 -29.51 -23.59
CA ILE A 733 -38.54 -29.66 -24.90
C ILE A 733 -37.02 -29.62 -24.84
N ASP A 734 -36.46 -29.09 -23.74
CA ASP A 734 -35.03 -28.97 -23.53
C ASP A 734 -34.74 -28.82 -22.02
N ASP A 735 -33.45 -28.94 -21.63
CA ASP A 735 -32.98 -28.69 -20.30
C ASP A 735 -31.60 -27.98 -20.37
N LEU A 736 -31.56 -26.73 -19.89
CA LEU A 736 -30.37 -25.88 -19.92
C LEU A 736 -29.57 -25.96 -18.62
N THR A 737 -29.83 -26.94 -17.78
CA THR A 737 -29.03 -27.21 -16.56
C THR A 737 -27.62 -27.57 -16.98
N CYS A 738 -26.59 -26.89 -16.41
CA CYS A 738 -25.21 -27.03 -16.89
C CYS A 738 -24.69 -28.46 -16.75
N THR A 739 -24.99 -29.12 -15.64
CA THR A 739 -24.56 -30.51 -15.39
C THR A 739 -25.22 -31.55 -16.29
N VAL A 740 -26.26 -31.20 -17.13
CA VAL A 740 -26.81 -32.14 -18.14
C VAL A 740 -25.81 -32.42 -19.26
N CYS A 741 -24.94 -31.42 -19.58
CA CYS A 741 -23.92 -31.54 -20.63
C CYS A 741 -22.48 -31.58 -20.05
N HIS A 742 -22.28 -30.97 -18.89
CA HIS A 742 -20.98 -30.85 -18.26
C HIS A 742 -20.91 -31.77 -17.02
N ASP A 743 -21.02 -33.09 -17.25
CA ASP A 743 -20.93 -34.16 -16.25
C ASP A 743 -20.19 -35.34 -16.87
N THR A 744 -19.48 -36.10 -16.06
CA THR A 744 -18.75 -37.32 -16.44
C THR A 744 -19.64 -38.56 -16.46
N ASP A 745 -20.90 -38.47 -15.98
CA ASP A 745 -21.89 -39.54 -15.94
C ASP A 745 -23.13 -39.20 -16.77
N ASP A 746 -23.40 -39.96 -17.81
CA ASP A 746 -24.67 -39.89 -18.55
C ASP A 746 -25.48 -41.16 -18.28
N ASN A 747 -26.41 -41.10 -17.32
CA ASN A 747 -27.30 -42.18 -16.93
C ASN A 747 -26.61 -43.49 -16.55
N GLY A 748 -25.43 -43.39 -15.93
CA GLY A 748 -24.62 -44.51 -15.48
C GLY A 748 -23.60 -45.02 -16.51
N GLU A 749 -23.39 -44.28 -17.58
CA GLU A 749 -22.32 -44.48 -18.55
C GLU A 749 -21.29 -43.35 -18.40
N THR A 750 -20.02 -43.72 -18.27
CA THR A 750 -18.93 -42.73 -18.21
C THR A 750 -18.77 -42.04 -19.56
N VAL A 751 -18.84 -40.72 -19.60
CA VAL A 751 -18.71 -39.90 -20.80
C VAL A 751 -17.66 -38.80 -20.60
N VAL A 752 -17.12 -38.32 -21.71
CA VAL A 752 -16.32 -37.09 -21.67
C VAL A 752 -17.30 -35.93 -21.61
N PRO A 753 -17.21 -35.03 -20.60
CA PRO A 753 -18.08 -33.88 -20.50
C PRO A 753 -17.91 -32.92 -21.68
N ASP A 754 -19.00 -32.24 -22.08
CA ASP A 754 -18.97 -31.29 -23.19
C ASP A 754 -17.92 -30.17 -22.90
N GLY A 755 -17.10 -29.91 -23.91
CA GLY A 755 -16.02 -28.92 -23.77
C GLY A 755 -14.90 -29.32 -22.86
N GLN A 756 -14.79 -30.62 -22.48
CA GLN A 756 -13.77 -31.08 -21.50
C GLN A 756 -13.91 -30.39 -20.14
N LEU A 757 -15.12 -30.04 -19.70
CA LEU A 757 -15.39 -29.27 -18.49
C LEU A 757 -16.41 -30.01 -17.64
N ASP A 758 -15.98 -30.59 -16.52
CA ASP A 758 -16.86 -31.20 -15.54
C ASP A 758 -17.34 -30.17 -14.51
N LEU A 759 -18.65 -29.97 -14.45
CA LEU A 759 -19.33 -29.09 -13.49
C LEU A 759 -20.12 -29.87 -12.42
N SER A 760 -19.95 -31.19 -12.35
CA SER A 760 -20.63 -32.03 -11.38
C SER A 760 -20.09 -31.86 -9.97
N ASP A 761 -20.77 -32.46 -8.99
CA ASP A 761 -20.33 -32.55 -7.59
C ASP A 761 -19.18 -33.57 -7.48
N GLY A 762 -18.18 -33.22 -6.73
CA GLY A 762 -17.08 -34.15 -6.43
C GLY A 762 -15.81 -33.40 -5.97
N ALA A 763 -15.04 -34.06 -5.11
CA ALA A 763 -13.74 -33.56 -4.73
C ALA A 763 -12.74 -33.72 -5.87
N SER A 764 -11.85 -32.74 -6.04
CA SER A 764 -10.74 -32.83 -6.99
C SER A 764 -9.74 -33.91 -6.56
N GLU A 765 -9.11 -34.60 -7.53
CA GLU A 765 -8.02 -35.53 -7.25
C GLU A 765 -6.73 -34.79 -6.88
N ASP A 766 -6.53 -33.58 -7.42
CA ASP A 766 -5.33 -32.76 -7.19
C ASP A 766 -5.36 -31.99 -5.87
N GLU A 767 -6.56 -31.57 -5.45
CA GLU A 767 -6.82 -30.80 -4.25
C GLU A 767 -8.15 -31.26 -3.64
N PRO A 768 -8.10 -32.20 -2.71
CA PRO A 768 -9.33 -32.82 -2.17
C PRO A 768 -10.28 -31.86 -1.46
N ASP A 769 -9.76 -30.70 -1.01
CA ASP A 769 -10.56 -29.63 -0.37
C ASP A 769 -11.31 -28.75 -1.40
N HIS A 770 -11.01 -28.91 -2.68
CA HIS A 770 -11.74 -28.26 -3.76
C HIS A 770 -12.67 -29.20 -4.49
N PHE A 771 -13.81 -28.69 -4.95
CA PHE A 771 -14.58 -29.41 -5.96
C PHE A 771 -13.82 -29.50 -7.29
N ALA A 772 -13.94 -30.62 -8.00
CA ALA A 772 -13.36 -30.79 -9.34
C ALA A 772 -13.78 -29.65 -10.27
N ALA A 773 -15.06 -29.30 -10.29
CA ALA A 773 -15.62 -28.20 -11.07
C ALA A 773 -14.91 -26.84 -10.83
N TYR A 774 -14.43 -26.55 -9.60
CA TYR A 774 -13.67 -25.34 -9.32
C TYR A 774 -12.31 -25.37 -10.01
N ARG A 775 -11.63 -26.51 -9.94
CA ARG A 775 -10.31 -26.70 -10.52
C ARG A 775 -10.35 -26.60 -12.05
N GLU A 776 -11.28 -27.27 -12.67
CA GLU A 776 -11.48 -27.24 -14.12
C GLU A 776 -11.85 -25.86 -14.67
N LEU A 777 -12.60 -25.07 -13.90
CA LEU A 777 -12.93 -23.69 -14.28
C LEU A 777 -11.72 -22.75 -14.25
N LEU A 778 -10.79 -22.92 -13.31
CA LEU A 778 -9.78 -21.92 -12.97
C LEU A 778 -8.33 -22.36 -13.14
N PHE A 779 -8.05 -23.65 -13.32
CA PHE A 779 -6.71 -24.20 -13.50
C PHE A 779 -6.57 -24.91 -14.84
N THR A 780 -5.34 -25.13 -15.27
CA THR A 780 -5.07 -25.95 -16.46
C THR A 780 -5.29 -27.41 -16.13
N ASP A 781 -6.06 -28.08 -16.92
CA ASP A 781 -6.36 -29.52 -16.85
C ASP A 781 -5.91 -30.24 -18.14
N PHE A 782 -6.26 -31.50 -18.34
CA PHE A 782 -5.91 -32.30 -19.49
C PHE A 782 -7.14 -32.80 -20.25
N GLU A 783 -7.07 -32.88 -21.58
CA GLU A 783 -8.10 -33.53 -22.38
C GLU A 783 -8.29 -34.98 -21.92
N GLN A 784 -9.51 -35.37 -21.72
CA GLN A 784 -9.89 -36.71 -21.31
C GLN A 784 -10.46 -37.53 -22.47
N GLU A 785 -10.28 -38.84 -22.43
CA GLU A 785 -10.96 -39.82 -23.31
C GLU A 785 -11.43 -41.03 -22.50
N VAL A 786 -12.49 -41.70 -23.01
CA VAL A 786 -13.00 -42.91 -22.36
C VAL A 786 -12.26 -44.13 -22.89
N VAL A 787 -11.54 -44.85 -22.04
CA VAL A 787 -10.84 -46.10 -22.35
C VAL A 787 -11.36 -47.19 -21.44
N ASP A 788 -11.93 -48.24 -21.98
CA ASP A 788 -12.49 -49.36 -21.23
C ASP A 788 -13.56 -48.96 -20.16
N GLY A 789 -14.25 -47.86 -20.38
CA GLY A 789 -15.28 -47.32 -19.49
C GLY A 789 -14.75 -46.48 -18.34
N LEU A 790 -13.49 -46.04 -18.40
CA LEU A 790 -12.87 -45.12 -17.46
C LEU A 790 -12.40 -43.86 -18.21
N LEU A 791 -12.53 -42.71 -17.57
CA LEU A 791 -11.87 -41.47 -18.03
C LEU A 791 -10.39 -41.55 -17.77
N VAL A 792 -9.59 -41.22 -18.77
CA VAL A 792 -8.13 -41.15 -18.69
C VAL A 792 -7.65 -39.97 -19.50
N ASP A 793 -6.50 -39.39 -19.11
CA ASP A 793 -5.90 -38.30 -19.86
C ASP A 793 -5.51 -38.76 -21.27
N ARG A 794 -5.89 -37.96 -22.25
CA ARG A 794 -5.51 -38.17 -23.63
C ARG A 794 -4.04 -37.86 -23.85
N LEU A 795 -3.27 -38.90 -24.15
CA LEU A 795 -1.85 -38.80 -24.39
C LEU A 795 -1.54 -38.63 -25.89
N VAL A 796 -0.62 -37.71 -26.19
CA VAL A 796 -0.13 -37.48 -27.54
C VAL A 796 1.41 -37.52 -27.62
N PRO A 797 1.97 -38.00 -28.73
CA PRO A 797 3.41 -37.99 -28.93
C PRO A 797 4.01 -36.59 -28.85
N GLN A 798 5.15 -36.45 -28.21
CA GLN A 798 5.89 -35.19 -28.22
C GLN A 798 6.50 -34.95 -29.61
N LEU A 799 6.17 -33.79 -30.23
CA LEU A 799 6.60 -33.43 -31.55
C LEU A 799 7.49 -32.18 -31.52
N ASP A 800 8.44 -32.04 -32.45
CA ASP A 800 9.17 -30.82 -32.66
C ASP A 800 8.33 -29.76 -33.42
N GLU A 801 8.85 -28.56 -33.60
CA GLU A 801 8.18 -27.44 -34.29
C GLU A 801 7.79 -27.79 -35.78
N ASN A 802 8.33 -28.86 -36.35
CA ASN A 802 8.06 -29.33 -37.70
C ASN A 802 7.08 -30.52 -37.71
N GLY A 803 6.60 -30.98 -36.55
CA GLY A 803 5.69 -32.10 -36.41
C GLY A 803 6.37 -33.48 -36.45
N ASN A 804 7.69 -33.57 -36.20
CA ASN A 804 8.38 -34.85 -36.08
C ASN A 804 8.47 -35.29 -34.63
N GLN A 805 8.31 -36.62 -34.42
CA GLN A 805 8.46 -37.26 -33.11
C GLN A 805 9.80 -36.91 -32.46
N LEU A 806 9.75 -36.52 -31.17
CA LEU A 806 10.93 -36.31 -30.35
C LEU A 806 11.40 -37.65 -29.74
N TYR A 807 12.70 -37.82 -29.59
CA TYR A 807 13.35 -39.01 -29.07
C TYR A 807 14.27 -38.69 -27.92
N GLU A 808 14.50 -39.67 -27.05
CA GLU A 808 15.44 -39.54 -25.93
C GLU A 808 16.87 -39.28 -26.45
N THR A 809 17.59 -38.40 -25.77
CA THR A 809 19.00 -38.09 -26.06
C THR A 809 19.87 -38.28 -24.81
N ASP A 810 21.11 -38.76 -25.03
CA ASP A 810 22.13 -38.84 -23.99
C ASP A 810 22.66 -37.44 -23.60
N GLU A 811 23.55 -37.37 -22.61
CA GLU A 811 24.18 -36.13 -22.11
C GLU A 811 24.96 -35.39 -23.20
N ASN A 812 25.30 -36.05 -24.33
CA ASN A 812 26.02 -35.47 -25.46
C ASN A 812 25.10 -35.10 -26.64
N GLY A 813 23.76 -35.28 -26.47
CA GLY A 813 22.77 -34.99 -27.51
C GLY A 813 22.63 -36.08 -28.59
N ASN A 814 23.15 -37.32 -28.38
CA ASN A 814 22.93 -38.42 -29.31
C ASN A 814 21.66 -39.18 -28.94
N LEU A 815 20.95 -39.69 -29.93
CA LEU A 815 19.77 -40.50 -29.73
C LEU A 815 20.05 -41.75 -28.89
N VAL A 816 19.22 -42.01 -27.87
CA VAL A 816 19.19 -43.24 -27.12
C VAL A 816 18.48 -44.29 -27.94
N LEU A 817 19.04 -45.48 -28.06
CA LEU A 817 18.50 -46.57 -28.87
C LEU A 817 17.98 -47.70 -27.95
N ASP A 818 16.91 -48.35 -28.35
CA ASP A 818 16.39 -49.54 -27.74
C ASP A 818 17.28 -50.81 -28.02
N ALA A 819 16.88 -51.98 -27.53
CA ALA A 819 17.64 -53.23 -27.75
C ALA A 819 17.68 -53.69 -29.20
N ASP A 820 16.78 -53.17 -30.05
CA ASP A 820 16.68 -53.48 -31.49
C ASP A 820 17.36 -52.40 -32.35
N GLY A 821 17.91 -51.34 -31.72
CA GLY A 821 18.64 -50.26 -32.39
C GLY A 821 17.76 -49.11 -32.93
N ASN A 822 16.50 -49.01 -32.51
CA ASN A 822 15.60 -47.91 -32.88
C ASN A 822 15.70 -46.77 -31.85
N PRO A 823 15.58 -45.52 -32.27
CA PRO A 823 15.47 -44.41 -31.31
C PRO A 823 14.27 -44.59 -30.35
N ILE A 824 14.48 -44.35 -29.06
CA ILE A 824 13.44 -44.40 -28.07
C ILE A 824 12.65 -43.09 -28.13
N PRO A 825 11.33 -43.12 -28.45
CA PRO A 825 10.54 -41.90 -28.43
C PRO A 825 10.44 -41.38 -27.01
N LEU A 826 10.36 -40.06 -26.85
CA LEU A 826 9.98 -39.45 -25.57
C LEU A 826 8.58 -39.96 -25.19
N PRO A 827 8.30 -40.15 -23.88
CA PRO A 827 6.97 -40.56 -23.42
C PRO A 827 5.92 -39.62 -23.96
N ASP A 828 4.76 -40.16 -24.28
CA ASP A 828 3.60 -39.35 -24.67
C ASP A 828 3.23 -38.41 -23.51
N VAL A 829 2.71 -37.23 -23.80
CA VAL A 829 2.31 -36.21 -22.83
C VAL A 829 0.83 -35.93 -22.92
N PRO A 830 0.17 -35.58 -21.80
CA PRO A 830 -1.23 -35.22 -21.82
C PRO A 830 -1.45 -33.88 -22.58
N VAL A 831 -2.60 -33.75 -23.19
CA VAL A 831 -3.00 -32.55 -23.94
C VAL A 831 -3.61 -31.52 -22.97
N PRO A 832 -2.99 -30.34 -22.78
CA PRO A 832 -3.49 -29.40 -21.80
C PRO A 832 -4.80 -28.72 -22.27
N VAL A 833 -5.75 -28.57 -21.35
CA VAL A 833 -6.98 -27.76 -21.47
C VAL A 833 -6.80 -26.48 -20.66
N PRO A 834 -6.84 -25.31 -21.29
CA PRO A 834 -6.71 -24.05 -20.55
C PRO A 834 -7.95 -23.79 -19.68
N PRO A 835 -7.81 -23.05 -18.55
CA PRO A 835 -8.93 -22.72 -17.70
C PRO A 835 -10.02 -21.93 -18.45
N SER A 836 -11.28 -22.22 -18.15
CA SER A 836 -12.45 -21.57 -18.75
C SER A 836 -12.69 -20.17 -18.22
N MET A 837 -12.23 -19.89 -17.00
CA MET A 837 -12.39 -18.60 -16.31
C MET A 837 -11.02 -18.01 -15.93
N GLN A 838 -10.98 -16.71 -15.73
CA GLN A 838 -9.81 -16.01 -15.24
C GLN A 838 -10.10 -15.38 -13.89
N ALA A 839 -9.44 -15.86 -12.84
CA ALA A 839 -9.51 -15.27 -11.53
C ALA A 839 -8.95 -13.83 -11.53
N GLY A 840 -9.58 -12.95 -10.76
CA GLY A 840 -9.24 -11.54 -10.68
C GLY A 840 -9.79 -10.67 -11.82
N SER A 841 -10.50 -11.25 -12.80
CA SER A 841 -11.10 -10.48 -13.89
C SER A 841 -12.27 -11.19 -14.54
N ALA A 842 -13.50 -10.68 -14.35
CA ALA A 842 -14.67 -11.15 -15.05
C ALA A 842 -14.64 -10.83 -16.56
N SER A 843 -13.95 -9.78 -16.97
CA SER A 843 -13.84 -9.35 -18.37
C SER A 843 -12.71 -10.06 -19.13
N GLY A 844 -11.75 -10.67 -18.43
CA GLY A 844 -10.56 -11.29 -19.01
C GLY A 844 -10.77 -12.69 -19.59
N GLY A 845 -11.82 -13.39 -19.16
CA GLY A 845 -12.15 -14.74 -19.62
C GLY A 845 -13.21 -14.75 -20.73
N LEU A 846 -13.23 -15.82 -21.53
CA LEU A 846 -14.26 -16.02 -22.53
C LEU A 846 -15.58 -16.52 -21.94
N PHE A 847 -15.57 -17.03 -20.71
CA PHE A 847 -16.68 -17.74 -20.09
C PHE A 847 -17.97 -16.90 -20.06
N LEU A 848 -17.95 -15.71 -19.48
CA LEU A 848 -19.15 -14.88 -19.42
C LEU A 848 -19.64 -14.43 -20.81
N GLY A 849 -18.74 -14.33 -21.78
CA GLY A 849 -19.10 -14.02 -23.17
C GLY A 849 -19.92 -15.11 -23.85
N LEU A 850 -19.87 -16.36 -23.38
CA LEU A 850 -20.71 -17.46 -23.89
C LEU A 850 -22.20 -17.24 -23.60
N PHE A 851 -22.51 -16.51 -22.54
CA PHE A 851 -23.88 -16.21 -22.08
C PHE A 851 -24.44 -14.89 -22.63
N ASP A 852 -23.60 -14.07 -23.26
CA ASP A 852 -24.01 -12.81 -23.88
C ASP A 852 -24.93 -13.07 -25.09
N ALA A 853 -25.66 -12.05 -25.52
CA ALA A 853 -26.55 -12.15 -26.69
C ALA A 853 -25.74 -12.58 -27.93
N GLY A 854 -26.07 -13.78 -28.46
CA GLY A 854 -25.34 -14.41 -29.56
C GLY A 854 -24.25 -15.39 -29.19
N GLY A 855 -23.95 -15.56 -27.91
CA GLY A 855 -23.10 -16.64 -27.39
C GLY A 855 -23.80 -17.98 -27.44
N THR A 856 -23.03 -19.07 -27.29
CA THR A 856 -23.56 -20.47 -27.40
C THR A 856 -24.50 -20.82 -26.25
N HIS A 857 -24.40 -20.17 -25.10
CA HIS A 857 -25.21 -20.36 -23.90
C HIS A 857 -26.07 -19.13 -23.56
N ALA A 858 -26.40 -18.30 -24.58
CA ALA A 858 -27.21 -17.10 -24.37
C ALA A 858 -28.56 -17.41 -23.71
N GLY A 859 -28.82 -16.81 -22.56
CA GLY A 859 -30.03 -16.99 -21.78
C GLY A 859 -30.07 -18.21 -20.86
N TYR A 860 -28.94 -18.94 -20.69
CA TYR A 860 -28.85 -20.04 -19.72
C TYR A 860 -28.74 -19.51 -18.30
N LEU A 861 -28.04 -18.42 -18.10
CA LEU A 861 -27.89 -17.72 -16.81
C LEU A 861 -28.75 -16.45 -16.81
N SER A 862 -29.34 -16.13 -15.66
CA SER A 862 -30.00 -14.86 -15.43
C SER A 862 -28.97 -13.75 -15.20
N ASP A 863 -29.40 -12.49 -15.34
CA ASP A 863 -28.53 -11.33 -15.06
C ASP A 863 -28.00 -11.29 -13.61
N ALA A 864 -28.81 -11.79 -12.64
CA ALA A 864 -28.40 -11.89 -11.25
C ALA A 864 -27.32 -12.97 -11.04
N GLU A 865 -27.41 -14.10 -11.72
CA GLU A 865 -26.40 -15.17 -11.69
C GLU A 865 -25.11 -14.70 -12.37
N MET A 866 -25.22 -14.02 -13.52
CA MET A 866 -24.09 -13.42 -14.22
C MET A 866 -23.37 -12.39 -13.36
N LYS A 867 -24.14 -11.54 -12.65
CA LYS A 867 -23.59 -10.58 -11.67
C LYS A 867 -22.78 -11.30 -10.58
N LEU A 868 -23.35 -12.35 -9.97
CA LEU A 868 -22.70 -13.09 -8.88
C LEU A 868 -21.38 -13.75 -9.33
N ILE A 869 -21.38 -14.37 -10.53
CA ILE A 869 -20.15 -14.96 -11.09
C ILE A 869 -19.11 -13.86 -11.39
N ALA A 870 -19.54 -12.74 -11.97
CA ALA A 870 -18.64 -11.61 -12.23
C ALA A 870 -18.02 -11.03 -10.95
N GLU A 871 -18.81 -10.90 -9.89
CA GLU A 871 -18.33 -10.48 -8.58
C GLU A 871 -17.25 -11.41 -8.03
N TRP A 872 -17.58 -12.70 -8.01
CA TRP A 872 -16.68 -13.74 -7.52
C TRP A 872 -15.35 -13.76 -8.28
N LEU A 873 -15.38 -13.70 -9.61
CA LEU A 873 -14.18 -13.63 -10.44
C LEU A 873 -13.36 -12.37 -10.15
N ASP A 874 -14.00 -11.20 -10.09
CA ASP A 874 -13.33 -9.91 -9.92
C ASP A 874 -12.66 -9.75 -8.55
N ILE A 875 -13.21 -10.36 -7.49
CA ILE A 875 -12.59 -10.33 -6.15
C ILE A 875 -11.49 -11.37 -5.98
N GLY A 876 -11.24 -12.24 -6.97
CA GLY A 876 -10.15 -13.19 -6.97
C GLY A 876 -10.54 -14.65 -7.11
N ALA A 877 -11.80 -14.95 -7.33
CA ALA A 877 -12.36 -16.30 -7.48
C ALA A 877 -11.96 -17.23 -6.30
N GLN A 878 -11.97 -16.69 -5.09
CA GLN A 878 -11.58 -17.39 -3.87
C GLN A 878 -12.52 -18.55 -3.59
N TYR A 879 -12.00 -19.64 -3.01
CA TYR A 879 -12.81 -20.78 -2.65
C TYR A 879 -13.67 -20.46 -1.42
N TYR A 880 -13.06 -19.87 -0.37
CA TYR A 880 -13.76 -19.30 0.77
C TYR A 880 -13.40 -17.81 0.92
N ASN A 881 -14.38 -17.01 1.32
CA ASN A 881 -14.21 -15.59 1.62
C ASN A 881 -14.26 -15.25 3.13
N ASP A 882 -14.31 -16.28 3.95
CA ASP A 882 -14.29 -16.16 5.42
C ASP A 882 -13.38 -17.26 5.97
N PRO A 883 -12.29 -16.94 6.68
CA PRO A 883 -11.38 -17.92 7.25
C PRO A 883 -12.09 -18.93 8.15
N PHE A 884 -13.14 -18.50 8.85
CA PHE A 884 -13.89 -19.36 9.79
C PHE A 884 -14.85 -20.35 9.11
N MET A 885 -14.98 -20.26 7.80
CA MET A 885 -15.75 -21.21 6.98
C MET A 885 -14.85 -22.17 6.21
N ALA A 886 -13.55 -21.93 6.19
CA ALA A 886 -12.58 -22.79 5.55
C ALA A 886 -12.35 -24.09 6.38
N PRO A 887 -11.94 -25.20 5.74
CA PRO A 887 -11.46 -26.39 6.45
C PRO A 887 -10.28 -26.04 7.34
N LEU A 888 -10.17 -26.72 8.46
CA LEU A 888 -8.99 -26.60 9.33
C LEU A 888 -7.85 -27.43 8.75
N ASP A 889 -6.63 -26.95 8.92
CA ASP A 889 -5.44 -27.74 8.62
C ASP A 889 -5.34 -28.92 9.61
N ASP A 890 -5.20 -30.19 9.09
CA ASP A 890 -5.23 -31.41 9.87
C ASP A 890 -3.83 -31.79 10.46
#